data_4537a51b798c5485ed53c1825b0b970e
#
_entry.id   4537a51b798c5485ed53c1825b0b970e
#
_cell.length_a   1.000
_cell.length_b   1.000
_cell.length_c   1.000
_cell.angle_alpha   90.00
_cell.angle_beta   90.00
_cell.angle_gamma   90.00
#
_symmetry.space_group_name_H-M   'P 1'
#
loop_
_entity.id
_entity.type
_entity.pdbx_description
1 polymer ?
#
loop_
_entity_poly.entity_id
_entity_poly.type
_entity_poly.pdbx_seq_one_letter_code
_entity_poly.pdbx_strand_id
1 'polypeptide(L)'
;NRQSDGTLEPLPKPSVDTGMGLERITAVLQHVNSNYDIDLFRKLIADVAKVTGADDLTSKSLRVIADHIRSCAFLICDGVIPSNEGRGYVLRRIIRRAVRHGYMLGAKDTFFYKLVAPLIDARQRVMVEKVLKSEEEQFARTLERGLQLLDDELASLTGDTLSGEAAFRLYDTYGFPLDLTADVCRERNLKVDEAGFEAAMEEQRRRARENSGFGADYNSLIKVDKRSDFSGYDHNEQAATIVALYKEGQPVTELNAGDEGLVILDKTAFYAESGGQVGDTGVLSSNDAQFSVLDTQKYGQAIGHAGRVDSGKLTVNHKITAKIDEERRNAIRLNHSATHLMHAALRQVLGEHVSQKGSLVNDKYLRFDFSHFEAMTPAQIREVEALVNAEIRKNEPVVTELMDLEEAKAKGAMALFGEKYDERVRVLSMGDFSTELCGGTHAARTGDIGLFRIISESATAAGIRRIEAVTGSGALESVNQQSDALSAVAQLVKSDEAGVSEKVKAALDKIRTLEKELQQLKEQQAAQESSSMTKDAVSVNGVKLLVKQLTNAEPKMLRTMVDDLKNQLSSGIIVLSTISDDKVSLIAGVTKDLTGKVKAGELVAFIAEQIGGKGGGRPDMAQAGGTDTAALPAAMASVESWVASHL
;
A
#
# COMPACT_ATOMS: atom_id res chain seq x y z
N ASN A 1 5.86 -45.09 11.68
CA ASN A 1 6.23 -43.90 12.45
C ASN A 1 7.08 -44.34 13.65
N ARG A 2 8.24 -43.69 13.86
CA ARG A 2 9.11 -43.98 14.99
C ARG A 2 8.77 -43.02 16.13
N GLN A 3 8.34 -43.55 17.24
CA GLN A 3 8.02 -42.76 18.46
C GLN A 3 9.30 -42.30 19.17
N SER A 4 9.18 -41.38 20.09
CA SER A 4 10.32 -40.84 20.87
C SER A 4 11.03 -41.86 21.72
N ASP A 5 10.37 -42.94 22.09
CA ASP A 5 10.92 -44.10 22.86
C ASP A 5 11.58 -45.14 21.94
N GLY A 6 11.61 -44.92 20.60
CA GLY A 6 12.17 -45.81 19.61
C GLY A 6 11.23 -46.88 19.06
N THR A 7 10.02 -47.02 19.57
CA THR A 7 9.00 -47.95 19.06
C THR A 7 8.56 -47.57 17.65
N LEU A 8 8.27 -48.59 16.82
CA LEU A 8 7.75 -48.40 15.47
C LEU A 8 6.25 -48.67 15.45
N GLU A 9 5.46 -47.65 15.20
CA GLU A 9 4.02 -47.80 14.97
C GLU A 9 3.71 -47.77 13.49
N PRO A 10 2.80 -48.62 13.00
CA PRO A 10 2.30 -48.53 11.62
C PRO A 10 1.66 -47.15 11.37
N LEU A 11 1.77 -46.65 10.15
CA LEU A 11 1.02 -45.45 9.73
C LEU A 11 -0.46 -45.81 9.65
N PRO A 12 -1.38 -44.91 10.07
CA PRO A 12 -2.83 -45.11 9.94
C PRO A 12 -3.27 -45.38 8.50
N LYS A 13 -2.57 -44.75 7.55
CA LYS A 13 -2.67 -45.02 6.12
C LYS A 13 -1.26 -45.25 5.57
N PRO A 14 -0.96 -46.45 5.01
CA PRO A 14 0.35 -46.69 4.41
C PRO A 14 0.64 -45.67 3.32
N SER A 15 1.84 -45.08 3.37
CA SER A 15 2.30 -44.12 2.37
C SER A 15 3.74 -44.41 1.96
N VAL A 16 4.13 -43.93 0.79
CA VAL A 16 5.53 -43.96 0.34
C VAL A 16 6.24 -42.80 1.02
N ASP A 17 7.27 -43.11 1.84
CA ASP A 17 8.06 -42.08 2.53
C ASP A 17 9.46 -41.88 1.92
N THR A 18 9.85 -42.75 1.00
CA THR A 18 11.14 -42.67 0.30
C THR A 18 10.94 -42.15 -1.10
N GLY A 19 11.59 -41.03 -1.43
CA GLY A 19 11.54 -40.43 -2.75
C GLY A 19 12.94 -40.09 -3.29
N MET A 20 13.07 -40.00 -4.60
CA MET A 20 14.24 -39.47 -5.28
C MET A 20 13.80 -38.33 -6.21
N GLY A 21 14.55 -37.23 -6.24
CA GLY A 21 14.29 -36.13 -7.17
C GLY A 21 14.36 -36.61 -8.62
N LEU A 22 13.39 -36.20 -9.44
CA LEU A 22 13.32 -36.56 -10.87
C LEU A 22 14.64 -36.27 -11.58
N GLU A 23 15.27 -35.15 -11.27
CA GLU A 23 16.54 -34.73 -11.87
C GLU A 23 17.69 -35.66 -11.49
N ARG A 24 17.69 -36.19 -10.27
CA ARG A 24 18.74 -37.14 -9.82
C ARG A 24 18.62 -38.48 -10.55
N ILE A 25 17.40 -39.00 -10.65
CA ILE A 25 17.20 -40.26 -11.37
C ILE A 25 17.44 -40.09 -12.87
N THR A 26 17.08 -38.92 -13.43
CA THR A 26 17.37 -38.60 -14.83
C THR A 26 18.87 -38.52 -15.09
N ALA A 27 19.67 -37.94 -14.17
CA ALA A 27 21.11 -37.89 -14.28
C ALA A 27 21.73 -39.30 -14.31
N VAL A 28 21.23 -40.21 -13.46
CA VAL A 28 21.63 -41.62 -13.47
C VAL A 28 21.29 -42.29 -14.80
N LEU A 29 20.07 -42.10 -15.28
CA LEU A 29 19.59 -42.72 -16.53
C LEU A 29 20.26 -42.14 -17.78
N GLN A 30 20.69 -40.90 -17.75
CA GLN A 30 21.42 -40.23 -18.83
C GLN A 30 22.95 -40.39 -18.68
N HIS A 31 23.42 -41.12 -17.68
CA HIS A 31 24.85 -41.38 -17.40
C HIS A 31 25.70 -40.10 -17.24
N VAL A 32 25.10 -39.06 -16.60
CA VAL A 32 25.82 -37.82 -16.29
C VAL A 32 26.03 -37.67 -14.79
N ASN A 33 27.06 -36.89 -14.39
CA ASN A 33 27.50 -36.78 -13.00
C ASN A 33 26.82 -35.64 -12.23
N SER A 34 26.04 -34.78 -12.90
CA SER A 34 25.37 -33.64 -12.29
C SER A 34 23.93 -33.52 -12.79
N ASN A 35 23.04 -33.11 -11.94
CA ASN A 35 21.66 -32.77 -12.33
C ASN A 35 21.60 -31.68 -13.40
N TYR A 36 22.62 -30.79 -13.43
CA TYR A 36 22.70 -29.69 -14.41
C TYR A 36 23.19 -30.16 -15.79
N ASP A 37 23.66 -31.40 -15.91
CA ASP A 37 24.13 -31.96 -17.15
C ASP A 37 23.05 -32.80 -17.89
N ILE A 38 21.87 -32.98 -17.29
CA ILE A 38 20.72 -33.59 -17.96
C ILE A 38 20.21 -32.69 -19.08
N ASP A 39 19.57 -33.27 -20.07
CA ASP A 39 19.05 -32.59 -21.26
C ASP A 39 18.17 -31.38 -20.94
N LEU A 40 17.25 -31.51 -19.97
CA LEU A 40 16.37 -30.44 -19.50
C LEU A 40 17.19 -29.23 -19.00
N PHE A 41 18.14 -29.45 -18.07
CA PHE A 41 18.92 -28.34 -17.51
C PHE A 41 19.94 -27.76 -18.49
N ARG A 42 20.54 -28.57 -19.35
CA ARG A 42 21.42 -28.09 -20.43
C ARG A 42 20.70 -27.10 -21.34
N LYS A 43 19.47 -27.45 -21.77
CA LYS A 43 18.65 -26.56 -22.58
C LYS A 43 18.31 -25.29 -21.83
N LEU A 44 17.87 -25.41 -20.59
CA LEU A 44 17.49 -24.25 -19.76
C LEU A 44 18.68 -23.33 -19.49
N ILE A 45 19.88 -23.88 -19.19
CA ILE A 45 21.13 -23.12 -19.01
C ILE A 45 21.49 -22.38 -20.30
N ALA A 46 21.33 -23.00 -21.47
CA ALA A 46 21.55 -22.34 -22.75
C ALA A 46 20.58 -21.20 -23.01
N ASP A 47 19.28 -21.38 -22.67
CA ASP A 47 18.29 -20.32 -22.77
C ASP A 47 18.58 -19.16 -21.80
N VAL A 48 19.02 -19.46 -20.57
CA VAL A 48 19.47 -18.44 -19.61
C VAL A 48 20.67 -17.66 -20.15
N ALA A 49 21.68 -18.33 -20.66
CA ALA A 49 22.89 -17.71 -21.24
C ALA A 49 22.52 -16.77 -22.39
N LYS A 50 21.61 -17.20 -23.28
CA LYS A 50 21.13 -16.40 -24.40
C LYS A 50 20.41 -15.12 -23.93
N VAL A 51 19.58 -15.22 -22.88
CA VAL A 51 18.79 -14.08 -22.39
C VAL A 51 19.65 -13.12 -21.57
N THR A 52 20.65 -13.61 -20.84
CA THR A 52 21.57 -12.78 -20.03
C THR A 52 22.78 -12.26 -20.82
N GLY A 53 23.04 -12.80 -22.02
CA GLY A 53 24.21 -12.48 -22.82
C GLY A 53 25.50 -13.08 -22.28
N ALA A 54 25.43 -14.16 -21.49
CA ALA A 54 26.60 -14.82 -20.92
C ALA A 54 27.22 -15.83 -21.90
N ASP A 55 28.52 -15.77 -22.10
CA ASP A 55 29.28 -16.67 -23.01
C ASP A 55 29.71 -17.96 -22.32
N ASP A 56 30.03 -17.92 -21.02
CA ASP A 56 30.49 -19.06 -20.23
C ASP A 56 29.36 -19.92 -19.69
N LEU A 57 29.03 -21.01 -20.37
CA LEU A 57 27.96 -21.95 -19.95
C LEU A 57 28.31 -22.73 -18.66
N THR A 58 29.56 -22.68 -18.17
CA THR A 58 29.95 -23.35 -16.93
C THR A 58 29.73 -22.51 -15.69
N SER A 59 29.34 -21.25 -15.85
CA SER A 59 29.05 -20.31 -14.77
C SER A 59 28.05 -20.87 -13.76
N LYS A 60 28.40 -20.78 -12.48
CA LYS A 60 27.51 -21.16 -11.37
C LYS A 60 26.21 -20.33 -11.38
N SER A 61 26.31 -19.07 -11.79
CA SER A 61 25.13 -18.17 -11.85
C SER A 61 24.08 -18.66 -12.84
N LEU A 62 24.46 -19.21 -13.99
CA LEU A 62 23.51 -19.80 -14.95
C LEU A 62 22.77 -20.99 -14.35
N ARG A 63 23.46 -21.84 -13.58
CA ARG A 63 22.84 -22.99 -12.90
C ARG A 63 21.83 -22.54 -11.85
N VAL A 64 22.18 -21.52 -11.06
CA VAL A 64 21.25 -20.94 -10.05
C VAL A 64 19.99 -20.40 -10.72
N ILE A 65 20.14 -19.62 -11.80
CA ILE A 65 19.01 -19.04 -12.51
C ILE A 65 18.12 -20.14 -13.12
N ALA A 66 18.71 -21.18 -13.73
CA ALA A 66 17.99 -22.30 -14.33
C ALA A 66 17.21 -23.12 -13.29
N ASP A 67 17.79 -23.40 -12.13
CA ASP A 67 17.12 -24.06 -11.02
C ASP A 67 15.97 -23.22 -10.48
N HIS A 68 16.21 -21.93 -10.26
CA HIS A 68 15.27 -21.03 -9.65
C HIS A 68 14.08 -20.71 -10.55
N ILE A 69 14.27 -20.52 -11.86
CA ILE A 69 13.13 -20.26 -12.76
C ILE A 69 12.16 -21.44 -12.78
N ARG A 70 12.70 -22.68 -12.77
CA ARG A 70 11.87 -23.88 -12.72
C ARG A 70 11.07 -23.94 -11.42
N SER A 71 11.72 -23.76 -10.28
CA SER A 71 11.09 -23.75 -8.96
C SER A 71 10.04 -22.64 -8.84
N CYS A 72 10.35 -21.42 -9.28
CA CYS A 72 9.41 -20.29 -9.26
C CYS A 72 8.18 -20.55 -10.14
N ALA A 73 8.41 -21.07 -11.34
CA ALA A 73 7.33 -21.34 -12.27
C ALA A 73 6.32 -22.35 -11.71
N PHE A 74 6.77 -23.46 -11.15
CA PHE A 74 5.89 -24.44 -10.52
C PHE A 74 5.18 -23.88 -9.27
N LEU A 75 5.88 -23.19 -8.39
CA LEU A 75 5.28 -22.58 -7.20
C LEU A 75 4.17 -21.59 -7.56
N ILE A 76 4.36 -20.78 -8.60
CA ILE A 76 3.33 -19.83 -9.05
C ILE A 76 2.15 -20.57 -9.68
N CYS A 77 2.38 -21.61 -10.46
CA CYS A 77 1.30 -22.47 -11.00
C CYS A 77 0.47 -23.10 -9.89
N ASP A 78 1.10 -23.48 -8.77
CA ASP A 78 0.43 -24.00 -7.58
C ASP A 78 -0.21 -22.91 -6.68
N GLY A 79 -0.29 -21.66 -7.17
CA GLY A 79 -0.97 -20.55 -6.50
C GLY A 79 -0.13 -19.82 -5.46
N VAL A 80 1.18 -20.06 -5.37
CA VAL A 80 2.06 -19.28 -4.48
C VAL A 80 2.42 -17.96 -5.14
N ILE A 81 2.08 -16.85 -4.50
CA ILE A 81 2.42 -15.49 -4.97
C ILE A 81 3.49 -14.88 -4.05
N PRO A 82 4.48 -14.11 -4.59
CA PRO A 82 5.48 -13.44 -3.79
C PRO A 82 4.86 -12.54 -2.72
N SER A 83 5.27 -12.71 -1.46
CA SER A 83 4.77 -11.95 -0.32
C SER A 83 5.86 -11.68 0.71
N ASN A 84 5.53 -11.00 1.82
CA ASN A 84 6.48 -10.72 2.89
C ASN A 84 6.57 -11.85 3.94
N GLU A 85 5.68 -12.84 3.88
CA GLU A 85 5.57 -13.90 4.89
C GLU A 85 5.33 -15.28 4.26
N GLY A 86 5.59 -16.31 5.04
CA GLY A 86 5.28 -17.69 4.70
C GLY A 86 5.91 -18.18 3.39
N ARG A 87 5.17 -18.96 2.62
CA ARG A 87 5.65 -19.56 1.35
C ARG A 87 5.94 -18.51 0.28
N GLY A 88 5.15 -17.43 0.23
CA GLY A 88 5.37 -16.34 -0.71
C GLY A 88 6.67 -15.58 -0.45
N TYR A 89 7.11 -15.47 0.79
CA TYR A 89 8.42 -14.92 1.14
C TYR A 89 9.57 -15.80 0.60
N VAL A 90 9.43 -17.12 0.73
CA VAL A 90 10.43 -18.06 0.17
C VAL A 90 10.51 -17.90 -1.35
N LEU A 91 9.37 -17.86 -2.04
CA LEU A 91 9.31 -17.62 -3.48
C LEU A 91 9.98 -16.29 -3.86
N ARG A 92 9.69 -15.21 -3.14
CA ARG A 92 10.31 -13.90 -3.35
C ARG A 92 11.83 -13.96 -3.21
N ARG A 93 12.35 -14.65 -2.20
CA ARG A 93 13.79 -14.83 -2.00
C ARG A 93 14.44 -15.54 -3.19
N ILE A 94 13.81 -16.60 -3.68
CA ILE A 94 14.31 -17.39 -4.82
C ILE A 94 14.35 -16.50 -6.08
N ILE A 95 13.29 -15.73 -6.36
CA ILE A 95 13.24 -14.79 -7.49
C ILE A 95 14.38 -13.75 -7.38
N ARG A 96 14.50 -13.07 -6.24
CA ARG A 96 15.51 -12.03 -6.03
C ARG A 96 16.94 -12.56 -6.15
N ARG A 97 17.16 -13.77 -5.67
CA ARG A 97 18.45 -14.44 -5.82
C ARG A 97 18.78 -14.69 -7.29
N ALA A 98 17.83 -15.18 -8.07
CA ALA A 98 18.03 -15.39 -9.51
C ALA A 98 18.28 -14.06 -10.25
N VAL A 99 17.54 -13.01 -9.94
CA VAL A 99 17.71 -11.67 -10.53
C VAL A 99 19.09 -11.10 -10.24
N ARG A 100 19.58 -11.24 -8.99
CA ARG A 100 20.95 -10.83 -8.62
C ARG A 100 22.00 -11.59 -9.45
N HIS A 101 21.84 -12.91 -9.60
CA HIS A 101 22.77 -13.70 -10.42
C HIS A 101 22.78 -13.26 -11.89
N GLY A 102 21.62 -12.87 -12.43
CA GLY A 102 21.55 -12.28 -13.77
C GLY A 102 22.26 -10.93 -13.88
N TYR A 103 22.09 -10.07 -12.88
CA TYR A 103 22.82 -8.80 -12.80
C TYR A 103 24.35 -9.03 -12.76
N MET A 104 24.83 -10.02 -12.00
CA MET A 104 26.25 -10.41 -11.97
C MET A 104 26.76 -10.92 -13.32
N LEU A 105 25.91 -11.51 -14.15
CA LEU A 105 26.23 -11.94 -15.52
C LEU A 105 26.17 -10.78 -16.54
N GLY A 106 25.81 -9.56 -16.09
CA GLY A 106 25.73 -8.38 -16.93
C GLY A 106 24.37 -8.06 -17.54
N ALA A 107 23.30 -8.76 -17.13
CA ALA A 107 21.95 -8.43 -17.56
C ALA A 107 21.56 -7.04 -17.04
N LYS A 108 21.22 -6.11 -17.96
CA LYS A 108 20.84 -4.72 -17.64
C LYS A 108 19.34 -4.54 -17.53
N ASP A 109 18.57 -5.35 -18.24
CA ASP A 109 17.11 -5.30 -18.30
C ASP A 109 16.50 -6.50 -17.56
N THR A 110 15.20 -6.42 -17.27
CA THR A 110 14.44 -7.54 -16.75
C THR A 110 14.47 -8.73 -17.74
N PHE A 111 14.84 -9.88 -17.26
CA PHE A 111 15.12 -11.06 -18.08
C PHE A 111 14.47 -12.34 -17.56
N PHE A 112 14.28 -12.46 -16.23
CA PHE A 112 13.95 -13.71 -15.57
C PHE A 112 12.58 -14.24 -16.01
N TYR A 113 11.59 -13.37 -16.15
CA TYR A 113 10.27 -13.76 -16.64
C TYR A 113 10.28 -14.32 -18.08
N LYS A 114 11.25 -13.93 -18.92
CA LYS A 114 11.37 -14.41 -20.30
C LYS A 114 11.72 -15.89 -20.39
N LEU A 115 12.24 -16.46 -19.29
CA LEU A 115 12.65 -17.86 -19.19
C LEU A 115 11.46 -18.81 -18.89
N VAL A 116 10.26 -18.29 -18.71
CA VAL A 116 9.03 -19.09 -18.46
C VAL A 116 8.57 -19.84 -19.72
N ALA A 117 8.76 -19.23 -20.89
CA ALA A 117 8.28 -19.74 -22.16
C ALA A 117 8.65 -21.20 -22.47
N PRO A 118 9.87 -21.66 -22.22
CA PRO A 118 10.27 -23.05 -22.46
C PRO A 118 9.79 -24.05 -21.39
N LEU A 119 9.19 -23.59 -20.29
CA LEU A 119 8.88 -24.42 -19.12
C LEU A 119 7.42 -24.77 -18.97
N ILE A 120 6.51 -23.92 -19.44
CA ILE A 120 5.08 -23.98 -19.12
C ILE A 120 4.25 -23.79 -20.38
N ASP A 121 3.12 -24.47 -20.43
CA ASP A 121 2.15 -24.34 -21.49
C ASP A 121 1.44 -22.97 -21.49
N ALA A 122 0.79 -22.61 -22.62
CA ALA A 122 0.34 -21.25 -22.90
C ALA A 122 -0.70 -20.69 -21.90
N ARG A 123 -1.48 -21.53 -21.22
CA ARG A 123 -2.54 -21.07 -20.29
C ARG A 123 -1.99 -20.47 -19.00
N GLN A 124 -0.99 -21.11 -18.40
CA GLN A 124 -0.41 -20.69 -17.12
C GLN A 124 0.73 -19.68 -17.32
N ARG A 125 1.35 -19.69 -18.51
CA ARG A 125 2.48 -18.86 -18.87
C ARG A 125 2.24 -17.36 -18.63
N VAL A 126 1.11 -16.82 -19.07
CA VAL A 126 0.80 -15.38 -18.97
C VAL A 126 0.80 -14.90 -17.51
N MET A 127 0.21 -15.70 -16.60
CA MET A 127 0.17 -15.38 -15.18
C MET A 127 1.58 -15.43 -14.57
N VAL A 128 2.33 -16.51 -14.84
CA VAL A 128 3.67 -16.70 -14.28
C VAL A 128 4.62 -15.60 -14.77
N GLU A 129 4.60 -15.27 -16.07
CA GLU A 129 5.39 -14.17 -16.63
C GLU A 129 5.07 -12.83 -15.97
N LYS A 130 3.78 -12.51 -15.75
CA LYS A 130 3.36 -11.27 -15.08
C LYS A 130 3.84 -11.19 -13.64
N VAL A 131 3.66 -12.26 -12.86
CA VAL A 131 4.09 -12.33 -11.46
C VAL A 131 5.60 -12.14 -11.35
N LEU A 132 6.37 -12.88 -12.15
CA LEU A 132 7.83 -12.79 -12.15
C LEU A 132 8.31 -11.42 -12.61
N LYS A 133 7.72 -10.88 -13.68
CA LYS A 133 8.06 -9.55 -14.20
C LYS A 133 7.81 -8.45 -13.18
N SER A 134 6.66 -8.49 -12.51
CA SER A 134 6.32 -7.51 -11.48
C SER A 134 7.30 -7.53 -10.30
N GLU A 135 7.65 -8.70 -9.78
CA GLU A 135 8.61 -8.82 -8.68
C GLU A 135 10.04 -8.45 -9.11
N GLU A 136 10.43 -8.83 -10.34
CA GLU A 136 11.73 -8.48 -10.93
C GLU A 136 11.87 -6.97 -11.12
N GLU A 137 10.87 -6.29 -11.70
CA GLU A 137 10.85 -4.83 -11.89
C GLU A 137 10.89 -4.08 -10.55
N GLN A 138 10.16 -4.57 -9.55
CA GLN A 138 10.17 -3.98 -8.22
C GLN A 138 11.54 -4.10 -7.57
N PHE A 139 12.18 -5.26 -7.67
CA PHE A 139 13.49 -5.49 -7.09
C PHE A 139 14.60 -4.75 -7.86
N ALA A 140 14.53 -4.69 -9.18
CA ALA A 140 15.52 -3.99 -10.03
C ALA A 140 15.68 -2.52 -9.63
N ARG A 141 14.58 -1.84 -9.22
CA ARG A 141 14.60 -0.44 -8.77
C ARG A 141 15.47 -0.21 -7.52
N THR A 142 15.63 -1.22 -6.69
CA THR A 142 16.36 -1.13 -5.41
C THR A 142 17.66 -1.93 -5.41
N LEU A 143 17.84 -2.84 -6.36
CA LEU A 143 18.98 -3.77 -6.41
C LEU A 143 20.31 -3.04 -6.50
N GLU A 144 20.48 -2.15 -7.48
CA GLU A 144 21.72 -1.42 -7.71
C GLU A 144 22.12 -0.58 -6.49
N ARG A 145 21.15 0.18 -5.96
CA ARG A 145 21.39 1.01 -4.78
C ARG A 145 21.64 0.17 -3.52
N GLY A 146 20.93 -0.95 -3.37
CA GLY A 146 21.13 -1.87 -2.25
C GLY A 146 22.52 -2.53 -2.29
N LEU A 147 22.99 -2.94 -3.47
CA LEU A 147 24.36 -3.46 -3.65
C LEU A 147 25.41 -2.39 -3.34
N GLN A 148 25.23 -1.17 -3.82
CA GLN A 148 26.15 -0.07 -3.55
C GLN A 148 26.27 0.23 -2.05
N LEU A 149 25.14 0.29 -1.35
CA LEU A 149 25.12 0.50 0.10
C LEU A 149 25.76 -0.66 0.86
N LEU A 150 25.54 -1.90 0.42
CA LEU A 150 26.21 -3.06 1.00
C LEU A 150 27.73 -2.97 0.77
N ASP A 151 28.16 -2.57 -0.41
CA ASP A 151 29.58 -2.36 -0.73
C ASP A 151 30.20 -1.26 0.16
N ASP A 152 29.51 -0.15 0.37
CA ASP A 152 29.96 0.94 1.25
C ASP A 152 30.06 0.48 2.72
N GLU A 153 29.07 -0.26 3.22
CA GLU A 153 29.09 -0.85 4.57
C GLU A 153 30.26 -1.85 4.73
N LEU A 154 30.48 -2.71 3.73
CA LEU A 154 31.57 -3.69 3.75
C LEU A 154 32.95 -3.02 3.61
N ALA A 155 33.07 -1.91 2.88
CA ALA A 155 34.31 -1.16 2.74
C ALA A 155 34.70 -0.44 4.05
N SER A 156 33.73 -0.05 4.86
CA SER A 156 33.94 0.61 6.16
C SER A 156 34.02 -0.36 7.35
N LEU A 157 33.89 -1.67 7.08
CA LEU A 157 33.81 -2.70 8.11
C LEU A 157 35.14 -2.86 8.85
N THR A 158 35.11 -2.69 10.17
CA THR A 158 36.24 -3.02 11.05
C THR A 158 36.01 -4.40 11.68
N GLY A 159 36.43 -5.46 10.96
CA GLY A 159 36.23 -6.85 11.38
C GLY A 159 35.77 -7.76 10.26
N ASP A 160 35.24 -8.94 10.60
CA ASP A 160 34.78 -9.95 9.64
C ASP A 160 33.25 -10.13 9.60
N THR A 161 32.50 -9.33 10.36
CA THR A 161 31.06 -9.53 10.56
C THR A 161 30.27 -8.25 10.33
N LEU A 162 29.37 -8.25 9.34
CA LEU A 162 28.41 -7.16 9.09
C LEU A 162 27.39 -7.13 10.21
N SER A 163 27.09 -5.93 10.75
CA SER A 163 26.14 -5.78 11.84
C SER A 163 24.71 -6.15 11.44
N GLY A 164 23.96 -6.71 12.38
CA GLY A 164 22.55 -7.05 12.17
C GLY A 164 21.68 -5.84 11.85
N GLU A 165 22.01 -4.66 12.39
CA GLU A 165 21.31 -3.41 12.10
C GLU A 165 21.52 -2.94 10.64
N ALA A 166 22.73 -3.06 10.10
CA ALA A 166 23.02 -2.78 8.70
C ALA A 166 22.28 -3.76 7.77
N ALA A 167 22.29 -5.05 8.11
CA ALA A 167 21.54 -6.07 7.38
C ALA A 167 20.01 -5.83 7.44
N PHE A 168 19.49 -5.39 8.59
CA PHE A 168 18.08 -5.03 8.73
C PHE A 168 17.71 -3.80 7.90
N ARG A 169 18.53 -2.77 7.87
CA ARG A 169 18.31 -1.59 7.02
C ARG A 169 18.25 -1.95 5.53
N LEU A 170 19.13 -2.84 5.07
CA LEU A 170 19.10 -3.36 3.70
C LEU A 170 17.80 -4.12 3.41
N TYR A 171 17.33 -4.91 4.37
CA TYR A 171 16.07 -5.64 4.25
C TYR A 171 14.84 -4.72 4.24
N ASP A 172 14.71 -3.85 5.24
CA ASP A 172 13.53 -3.02 5.47
C ASP A 172 13.35 -1.94 4.41
N THR A 173 14.45 -1.25 4.05
CA THR A 173 14.39 -0.09 3.14
C THR A 173 14.57 -0.47 1.67
N TYR A 174 15.43 -1.45 1.38
CA TYR A 174 15.80 -1.80 0.01
C TYR A 174 15.28 -3.17 -0.43
N GLY A 175 14.59 -3.87 0.45
CA GLY A 175 14.04 -5.19 0.15
C GLY A 175 15.09 -6.26 -0.14
N PHE A 176 16.31 -6.11 0.42
CA PHE A 176 17.36 -7.10 0.34
C PHE A 176 17.13 -8.20 1.38
N PRO A 177 16.75 -9.42 0.99
CA PRO A 177 16.61 -10.51 1.95
C PRO A 177 17.92 -10.79 2.69
N LEU A 178 17.83 -11.18 3.95
CA LEU A 178 19.01 -11.47 4.79
C LEU A 178 19.94 -12.50 4.15
N ASP A 179 19.37 -13.56 3.57
CA ASP A 179 20.16 -14.61 2.88
C ASP A 179 20.91 -14.07 1.66
N LEU A 180 20.36 -13.09 0.95
CA LEU A 180 21.06 -12.43 -0.16
C LEU A 180 22.24 -11.60 0.34
N THR A 181 22.05 -10.85 1.43
CA THR A 181 23.13 -10.13 2.12
C THR A 181 24.21 -11.10 2.62
N ALA A 182 23.78 -12.22 3.25
CA ALA A 182 24.70 -13.26 3.71
C ALA A 182 25.47 -13.95 2.57
N ASP A 183 24.83 -14.17 1.41
CA ASP A 183 25.51 -14.71 0.23
C ASP A 183 26.61 -13.77 -0.28
N VAL A 184 26.34 -12.44 -0.35
CA VAL A 184 27.35 -11.44 -0.75
C VAL A 184 28.50 -11.40 0.27
N CYS A 185 28.19 -11.42 1.56
CA CYS A 185 29.22 -11.44 2.61
C CYS A 185 30.07 -12.72 2.51
N ARG A 186 29.46 -13.88 2.30
CA ARG A 186 30.15 -15.17 2.16
C ARG A 186 31.07 -15.21 0.93
N GLU A 187 30.66 -14.64 -0.18
CA GLU A 187 31.49 -14.49 -1.39
C GLU A 187 32.81 -13.70 -1.11
N ARG A 188 32.77 -12.84 -0.07
CA ARG A 188 33.91 -12.01 0.37
C ARG A 188 34.59 -12.54 1.66
N ASN A 189 34.27 -13.77 2.08
CA ASN A 189 34.73 -14.38 3.34
C ASN A 189 34.33 -13.58 4.61
N LEU A 190 33.21 -12.92 4.57
CA LEU A 190 32.62 -12.17 5.69
C LEU A 190 31.40 -12.89 6.24
N LYS A 191 31.00 -12.54 7.47
CA LYS A 191 29.81 -13.05 8.17
C LYS A 191 28.77 -11.97 8.32
N VAL A 192 27.56 -12.34 8.71
CA VAL A 192 26.47 -11.43 9.08
C VAL A 192 26.02 -11.76 10.50
N ASP A 193 25.76 -10.75 11.30
CA ASP A 193 25.16 -10.86 12.62
C ASP A 193 23.64 -11.13 12.49
N GLU A 194 23.29 -12.42 12.34
CA GLU A 194 21.92 -12.86 12.20
C GLU A 194 21.10 -12.61 13.49
N ALA A 195 21.74 -12.71 14.68
CA ALA A 195 21.06 -12.47 15.96
C ALA A 195 20.67 -10.99 16.13
N GLY A 196 21.55 -10.05 15.74
CA GLY A 196 21.24 -8.62 15.71
C GLY A 196 20.15 -8.27 14.70
N PHE A 197 20.13 -8.95 13.55
CA PHE A 197 19.06 -8.79 12.56
C PHE A 197 17.70 -9.24 13.12
N GLU A 198 17.62 -10.42 13.76
CA GLU A 198 16.38 -10.92 14.37
C GLU A 198 15.88 -10.00 15.49
N ALA A 199 16.78 -9.43 16.29
CA ALA A 199 16.43 -8.46 17.32
C ALA A 199 15.80 -7.19 16.71
N ALA A 200 16.36 -6.66 15.61
CA ALA A 200 15.81 -5.51 14.91
C ALA A 200 14.44 -5.81 14.27
N MET A 201 14.26 -7.01 13.72
CA MET A 201 12.98 -7.51 13.19
C MET A 201 11.90 -7.59 14.28
N GLU A 202 12.23 -8.11 15.46
CA GLU A 202 11.28 -8.23 16.57
C GLU A 202 10.87 -6.85 17.10
N GLU A 203 11.82 -5.91 17.17
CA GLU A 203 11.53 -4.52 17.53
C GLU A 203 10.59 -3.84 16.52
N GLN A 204 10.78 -4.08 15.23
CA GLN A 204 9.86 -3.60 14.19
C GLN A 204 8.45 -4.19 14.36
N ARG A 205 8.37 -5.51 14.60
CA ARG A 205 7.08 -6.20 14.86
C ARG A 205 6.39 -5.64 16.10
N ARG A 206 7.14 -5.35 17.17
CA ARG A 206 6.62 -4.74 18.38
C ARG A 206 6.02 -3.37 18.11
N ARG A 207 6.75 -2.48 17.41
CA ARG A 207 6.26 -1.15 17.00
C ARG A 207 5.03 -1.22 16.11
N ALA A 208 4.99 -2.17 15.18
CA ALA A 208 3.84 -2.39 14.31
C ALA A 208 2.59 -2.80 15.11
N ARG A 209 2.74 -3.67 16.13
CA ARG A 209 1.65 -4.06 17.05
C ARG A 209 1.18 -2.88 17.89
N GLU A 210 2.07 -2.08 18.45
CA GLU A 210 1.74 -0.89 19.26
C GLU A 210 1.00 0.17 18.44
N ASN A 211 1.37 0.37 17.18
CA ASN A 211 0.72 1.32 16.27
C ASN A 211 -0.59 0.81 15.68
N SER A 212 -0.87 -0.49 15.72
CA SER A 212 -2.09 -1.07 15.14
C SER A 212 -3.36 -0.81 15.96
N GLY A 213 -3.26 -0.18 17.13
CA GLY A 213 -4.41 0.17 17.97
C GLY A 213 -5.18 -1.04 18.53
N PHE A 214 -4.67 -2.25 18.31
CA PHE A 214 -5.19 -3.43 19.02
C PHE A 214 -4.77 -3.30 20.48
N GLY A 215 -5.73 -2.87 21.30
CA GLY A 215 -5.61 -2.87 22.74
C GLY A 215 -5.11 -4.24 23.20
N ALA A 216 -4.36 -4.26 24.29
CA ALA A 216 -3.91 -5.49 24.91
C ALA A 216 -5.07 -6.49 24.92
N ASP A 217 -4.81 -7.70 24.41
CA ASP A 217 -5.79 -8.77 24.37
C ASP A 217 -6.11 -9.22 25.81
N TYR A 218 -6.98 -8.44 26.46
CA TYR A 218 -7.51 -8.78 27.79
C TYR A 218 -8.22 -10.13 27.80
N ASN A 219 -8.64 -10.61 26.62
CA ASN A 219 -9.33 -11.89 26.45
C ASN A 219 -8.42 -13.09 26.74
N SER A 220 -7.10 -12.94 26.54
CA SER A 220 -6.13 -14.00 26.84
C SER A 220 -5.92 -14.24 28.34
N LEU A 221 -6.31 -13.29 29.19
CA LEU A 221 -6.10 -13.35 30.65
C LEU A 221 -7.26 -14.01 31.41
N ILE A 222 -8.48 -14.02 30.83
CA ILE A 222 -9.67 -14.58 31.49
C ILE A 222 -9.85 -16.05 31.07
N LYS A 223 -9.53 -16.99 31.96
CA LYS A 223 -9.83 -18.40 31.74
C LYS A 223 -11.26 -18.71 32.18
N VAL A 224 -12.09 -19.12 31.24
CA VAL A 224 -13.50 -19.48 31.50
C VAL A 224 -13.65 -20.98 31.31
N ASP A 225 -13.86 -21.72 32.44
CA ASP A 225 -14.11 -23.16 32.42
C ASP A 225 -15.61 -23.47 32.24
N LYS A 226 -16.28 -22.70 31.41
CA LYS A 226 -17.71 -22.86 31.09
C LYS A 226 -17.85 -23.05 29.59
N ARG A 227 -19.01 -23.58 29.20
CA ARG A 227 -19.40 -23.74 27.79
C ARG A 227 -20.68 -22.98 27.56
N SER A 228 -20.82 -22.38 26.41
CA SER A 228 -22.06 -21.78 25.92
C SER A 228 -22.54 -22.50 24.67
N ASP A 229 -23.84 -22.81 24.62
CA ASP A 229 -24.46 -23.37 23.42
C ASP A 229 -24.96 -22.22 22.55
N PHE A 230 -24.56 -22.18 21.27
CA PHE A 230 -24.93 -21.14 20.32
C PHE A 230 -26.20 -21.53 19.54
N SER A 231 -27.24 -20.70 19.63
CA SER A 231 -28.52 -20.88 18.90
C SER A 231 -28.79 -19.80 17.85
N GLY A 232 -27.86 -18.86 17.65
CA GLY A 232 -28.04 -17.64 16.86
C GLY A 232 -28.07 -17.83 15.34
N TYR A 233 -27.99 -19.06 14.82
CA TYR A 233 -28.29 -19.31 13.41
C TYR A 233 -29.79 -19.21 13.13
N ASP A 234 -30.59 -19.73 14.05
CA ASP A 234 -32.04 -19.88 13.88
C ASP A 234 -32.86 -18.91 14.73
N HIS A 235 -32.25 -18.35 15.80
CA HIS A 235 -32.95 -17.53 16.79
C HIS A 235 -32.24 -16.19 17.00
N ASN A 236 -33.01 -15.11 17.11
CA ASN A 236 -32.51 -13.78 17.45
C ASN A 236 -32.68 -13.46 18.95
N GLU A 237 -33.41 -14.31 19.68
CA GLU A 237 -33.68 -14.22 21.10
C GLU A 237 -33.56 -15.59 21.76
N GLN A 238 -32.96 -15.65 22.96
CA GLN A 238 -32.75 -16.89 23.69
C GLN A 238 -32.94 -16.68 25.21
N ALA A 239 -33.80 -17.48 25.81
CA ALA A 239 -33.85 -17.58 27.26
C ALA A 239 -32.64 -18.36 27.77
N ALA A 240 -31.91 -17.82 28.73
CA ALA A 240 -30.63 -18.33 29.20
C ALA A 240 -30.44 -18.15 30.69
N THR A 241 -29.40 -18.77 31.24
CA THR A 241 -28.96 -18.62 32.63
C THR A 241 -27.55 -18.05 32.66
N ILE A 242 -27.29 -17.09 33.53
CA ILE A 242 -25.96 -16.54 33.76
C ILE A 242 -25.13 -17.59 34.51
N VAL A 243 -24.06 -18.09 33.91
CA VAL A 243 -23.18 -19.12 34.51
C VAL A 243 -21.88 -18.57 35.09
N ALA A 244 -21.48 -17.36 34.69
CA ALA A 244 -20.36 -16.64 35.28
C ALA A 244 -20.45 -15.14 34.99
N LEU A 245 -19.86 -14.33 35.87
CA LEU A 245 -19.73 -12.89 35.77
C LEU A 245 -18.28 -12.49 36.04
N TYR A 246 -17.78 -11.50 35.28
CA TYR A 246 -16.45 -10.93 35.49
C TYR A 246 -16.53 -9.40 35.49
N LYS A 247 -15.75 -8.79 36.38
CA LYS A 247 -15.51 -7.33 36.42
C LYS A 247 -14.01 -7.09 36.46
N GLU A 248 -13.50 -6.23 35.59
CA GLU A 248 -12.06 -5.94 35.48
C GLU A 248 -11.18 -7.23 35.38
N GLY A 249 -11.68 -8.23 34.67
CA GLY A 249 -10.99 -9.50 34.47
C GLY A 249 -11.05 -10.48 35.65
N GLN A 250 -11.71 -10.12 36.77
CA GLN A 250 -11.85 -10.97 37.94
C GLN A 250 -13.26 -11.56 38.05
N PRO A 251 -13.41 -12.82 38.46
CA PRO A 251 -14.72 -13.42 38.65
C PRO A 251 -15.45 -12.77 39.82
N VAL A 252 -16.72 -12.45 39.62
CA VAL A 252 -17.61 -11.83 40.61
C VAL A 252 -18.93 -12.60 40.71
N THR A 253 -19.64 -12.44 41.80
CA THR A 253 -20.96 -13.06 41.99
C THR A 253 -22.11 -12.19 41.51
N GLU A 254 -21.87 -10.88 41.35
CA GLU A 254 -22.85 -9.89 40.95
C GLU A 254 -22.26 -8.72 40.21
N LEU A 255 -23.09 -8.07 39.37
CA LEU A 255 -22.85 -6.78 38.71
C LEU A 255 -24.05 -5.86 39.02
N ASN A 256 -23.79 -4.62 39.44
CA ASN A 256 -24.80 -3.64 39.81
C ASN A 256 -24.97 -2.60 38.69
N ALA A 257 -26.06 -1.86 38.72
CA ALA A 257 -26.32 -0.77 37.78
C ALA A 257 -25.13 0.19 37.66
N GLY A 258 -24.69 0.46 36.41
CA GLY A 258 -23.51 1.27 36.07
C GLY A 258 -22.23 0.47 35.95
N ASP A 259 -22.16 -0.79 36.42
CA ASP A 259 -20.97 -1.63 36.28
C ASP A 259 -20.77 -2.07 34.82
N GLU A 260 -19.52 -1.99 34.36
CA GLU A 260 -19.05 -2.67 33.17
C GLU A 260 -18.55 -4.06 33.54
N GLY A 261 -18.84 -5.05 32.67
CA GLY A 261 -18.45 -6.43 32.95
C GLY A 261 -18.66 -7.37 31.78
N LEU A 262 -18.28 -8.62 32.03
CA LEU A 262 -18.45 -9.72 31.09
C LEU A 262 -19.45 -10.73 31.67
N VAL A 263 -20.48 -11.04 30.89
CA VAL A 263 -21.52 -12.01 31.25
C VAL A 263 -21.35 -13.26 30.41
N ILE A 264 -21.27 -14.43 31.05
CA ILE A 264 -21.25 -15.74 30.39
C ILE A 264 -22.60 -16.40 30.59
N LEU A 265 -23.20 -16.85 29.49
CA LEU A 265 -24.47 -17.57 29.48
C LEU A 265 -24.28 -19.04 29.16
N ASP A 266 -25.19 -19.91 29.66
CA ASP A 266 -25.25 -21.35 29.32
C ASP A 266 -25.58 -21.54 27.84
N LYS A 267 -26.43 -20.70 27.27
CA LYS A 267 -26.81 -20.66 25.84
C LYS A 267 -27.10 -19.24 25.40
N THR A 268 -26.88 -18.96 24.13
CA THR A 268 -27.02 -17.59 23.60
C THR A 268 -27.31 -17.56 22.10
N ALA A 269 -28.07 -16.53 21.69
CA ALA A 269 -28.26 -16.19 20.28
C ALA A 269 -27.16 -15.26 19.73
N PHE A 270 -26.26 -14.74 20.60
CA PHE A 270 -25.21 -13.81 20.21
C PHE A 270 -24.04 -14.54 19.53
N TYR A 271 -23.72 -14.14 18.31
CA TYR A 271 -22.54 -14.60 17.59
C TYR A 271 -21.29 -13.96 18.19
N ALA A 272 -20.36 -14.77 18.61
CA ALA A 272 -19.04 -14.30 19.07
C ALA A 272 -18.12 -14.05 17.88
N GLU A 273 -17.34 -12.98 17.91
CA GLU A 273 -16.40 -12.62 16.85
C GLU A 273 -15.56 -13.82 16.42
N SER A 274 -15.61 -14.14 15.15
CA SER A 274 -14.89 -15.26 14.54
C SER A 274 -14.85 -15.17 13.02
N GLY A 275 -13.77 -15.64 12.39
CA GLY A 275 -13.68 -15.75 10.92
C GLY A 275 -13.77 -14.40 10.20
N GLY A 276 -13.49 -13.29 10.88
CA GLY A 276 -13.59 -11.93 10.35
C GLY A 276 -14.97 -11.28 10.51
N GLN A 277 -16.01 -12.02 10.94
CA GLN A 277 -17.29 -11.42 11.31
C GLN A 277 -17.22 -10.91 12.75
N VAL A 278 -17.59 -9.63 12.97
CA VAL A 278 -17.65 -9.01 14.30
C VAL A 278 -18.70 -9.66 15.19
N GLY A 279 -18.50 -9.55 16.51
CA GLY A 279 -19.45 -10.01 17.51
C GLY A 279 -20.76 -9.22 17.48
N ASP A 280 -21.84 -9.86 17.93
CA ASP A 280 -23.13 -9.19 18.04
C ASP A 280 -23.19 -8.23 19.22
N THR A 281 -24.09 -7.28 19.09
CA THR A 281 -24.55 -6.39 20.15
C THR A 281 -26.03 -6.66 20.44
N GLY A 282 -26.53 -6.14 21.56
CA GLY A 282 -27.94 -6.30 21.93
C GLY A 282 -28.17 -6.10 23.42
N VAL A 283 -29.14 -6.80 23.97
CA VAL A 283 -29.55 -6.62 25.35
C VAL A 283 -29.78 -7.97 26.05
N LEU A 284 -29.26 -8.07 27.27
CA LEU A 284 -29.66 -9.12 28.21
C LEU A 284 -30.66 -8.51 29.19
N SER A 285 -31.87 -9.06 29.30
CA SER A 285 -32.92 -8.49 30.11
C SER A 285 -33.64 -9.52 30.99
N SER A 286 -34.07 -9.09 32.17
CA SER A 286 -35.00 -9.78 33.06
C SER A 286 -36.08 -8.80 33.52
N ASN A 287 -36.94 -9.25 34.43
CA ASN A 287 -37.99 -8.36 34.97
C ASN A 287 -37.42 -7.19 35.80
N ASP A 288 -36.23 -7.33 36.35
CA ASP A 288 -35.60 -6.43 37.32
C ASP A 288 -34.21 -5.94 36.94
N ALA A 289 -33.67 -6.37 35.80
CA ALA A 289 -32.33 -5.96 35.34
C ALA A 289 -32.22 -5.89 33.82
N GLN A 290 -31.39 -4.97 33.36
CA GLN A 290 -31.04 -4.79 31.95
C GLN A 290 -29.53 -4.58 31.79
N PHE A 291 -28.96 -5.24 30.81
CA PHE A 291 -27.53 -5.15 30.47
C PHE A 291 -27.38 -4.94 28.95
N SER A 292 -26.73 -3.86 28.56
CA SER A 292 -26.38 -3.57 27.17
C SER A 292 -25.13 -4.32 26.79
N VAL A 293 -25.24 -5.22 25.83
CA VAL A 293 -24.11 -5.94 25.22
C VAL A 293 -23.50 -5.08 24.12
N LEU A 294 -22.26 -4.68 24.30
CA LEU A 294 -21.51 -3.83 23.35
C LEU A 294 -20.60 -4.66 22.43
N ASP A 295 -20.20 -5.86 22.87
CA ASP A 295 -19.39 -6.80 22.09
C ASP A 295 -19.57 -8.23 22.57
N THR A 296 -19.34 -9.19 21.69
CA THR A 296 -19.44 -10.63 21.97
C THR A 296 -18.21 -11.35 21.46
N GLN A 297 -17.47 -11.99 22.37
CA GLN A 297 -16.17 -12.63 22.12
C GLN A 297 -16.15 -14.09 22.59
N LYS A 298 -15.24 -14.90 22.01
CA LYS A 298 -15.01 -16.28 22.47
C LYS A 298 -13.99 -16.35 23.59
N TYR A 299 -14.31 -17.14 24.62
CA TYR A 299 -13.45 -17.48 25.76
C TYR A 299 -13.35 -19.00 25.89
N GLY A 300 -12.47 -19.62 25.11
CA GLY A 300 -12.43 -21.07 24.98
C GLY A 300 -13.71 -21.62 24.36
N GLN A 301 -14.49 -22.41 25.13
CA GLN A 301 -15.80 -22.94 24.71
C GLN A 301 -16.98 -22.06 25.14
N ALA A 302 -16.71 -20.98 25.88
CA ALA A 302 -17.74 -20.03 26.32
C ALA A 302 -17.86 -18.85 25.36
N ILE A 303 -19.05 -18.26 25.35
CA ILE A 303 -19.36 -17.00 24.66
C ILE A 303 -19.55 -15.93 25.74
N GLY A 304 -18.72 -14.89 25.69
CA GLY A 304 -18.74 -13.79 26.64
C GLY A 304 -19.37 -12.54 26.03
N HIS A 305 -20.31 -11.96 26.78
CA HIS A 305 -21.04 -10.75 26.43
C HIS A 305 -20.44 -9.59 27.22
N ALA A 306 -19.65 -8.75 26.58
CA ALA A 306 -19.04 -7.58 27.20
C ALA A 306 -19.98 -6.38 27.09
N GLY A 307 -20.15 -5.64 28.19
CA GLY A 307 -21.07 -4.51 28.19
C GLY A 307 -21.26 -3.88 29.57
N ARG A 308 -22.40 -3.23 29.76
CA ARG A 308 -22.73 -2.48 30.98
C ARG A 308 -24.12 -2.80 31.51
N VAL A 309 -24.26 -2.83 32.83
CA VAL A 309 -25.58 -2.92 33.50
C VAL A 309 -26.24 -1.56 33.44
N ASP A 310 -27.37 -1.44 32.72
CA ASP A 310 -28.11 -0.20 32.58
C ASP A 310 -29.01 0.03 33.80
N SER A 311 -29.63 -1.04 34.30
CA SER A 311 -30.51 -0.99 35.46
C SER A 311 -30.56 -2.31 36.22
N GLY A 312 -30.87 -2.27 37.50
CA GLY A 312 -31.00 -3.44 38.35
C GLY A 312 -29.68 -4.08 38.72
N LYS A 313 -29.68 -5.42 38.86
CA LYS A 313 -28.53 -6.19 39.31
C LYS A 313 -28.54 -7.56 38.64
N LEU A 314 -27.39 -7.96 38.14
CA LEU A 314 -27.16 -9.29 37.59
C LEU A 314 -26.42 -10.17 38.64
N THR A 315 -26.85 -11.43 38.80
CA THR A 315 -26.19 -12.41 39.64
C THR A 315 -25.99 -13.73 38.93
N VAL A 316 -25.04 -14.51 39.38
CA VAL A 316 -24.86 -15.88 38.86
C VAL A 316 -26.09 -16.72 39.17
N ASN A 317 -26.50 -17.58 38.23
CA ASN A 317 -27.75 -18.35 38.17
C ASN A 317 -29.05 -17.53 37.92
N HIS A 318 -28.94 -16.23 37.61
CA HIS A 318 -30.07 -15.41 37.20
C HIS A 318 -30.56 -15.86 35.83
N LYS A 319 -31.90 -16.02 35.68
CA LYS A 319 -32.51 -16.30 34.38
C LYS A 319 -32.72 -15.01 33.63
N ILE A 320 -32.27 -15.00 32.38
CA ILE A 320 -32.26 -13.78 31.57
C ILE A 320 -32.66 -14.12 30.13
N THR A 321 -33.20 -13.15 29.42
CA THR A 321 -33.46 -13.21 27.99
C THR A 321 -32.35 -12.48 27.27
N ALA A 322 -31.64 -13.18 26.38
CA ALA A 322 -30.59 -12.66 25.53
C ALA A 322 -31.18 -12.32 24.15
N LYS A 323 -31.26 -11.04 23.79
CA LYS A 323 -31.83 -10.56 22.53
C LYS A 323 -30.78 -9.75 21.78
N ILE A 324 -30.45 -10.18 20.56
CA ILE A 324 -29.52 -9.46 19.67
C ILE A 324 -30.15 -8.21 19.08
N ASP A 325 -29.31 -7.28 18.64
CA ASP A 325 -29.67 -6.21 17.72
C ASP A 325 -29.90 -6.81 16.32
N GLU A 326 -31.17 -7.01 15.97
CA GLU A 326 -31.57 -7.68 14.73
C GLU A 326 -31.22 -6.86 13.49
N GLU A 327 -31.33 -5.53 13.57
CA GLU A 327 -31.02 -4.65 12.44
C GLU A 327 -29.54 -4.71 12.12
N ARG A 328 -28.69 -4.60 13.14
CA ARG A 328 -27.24 -4.73 13.02
C ARG A 328 -26.83 -6.13 12.52
N ARG A 329 -27.39 -7.21 13.09
CA ARG A 329 -27.14 -8.60 12.66
C ARG A 329 -27.54 -8.80 11.19
N ASN A 330 -28.66 -8.27 10.75
CA ASN A 330 -29.10 -8.39 9.37
C ASN A 330 -28.14 -7.67 8.42
N ALA A 331 -27.70 -6.45 8.74
CA ALA A 331 -26.68 -5.75 7.94
C ALA A 331 -25.37 -6.55 7.84
N ILE A 332 -24.91 -7.17 8.95
CA ILE A 332 -23.73 -8.05 8.97
C ILE A 332 -23.94 -9.28 8.06
N ARG A 333 -25.12 -9.94 8.13
CA ARG A 333 -25.46 -11.10 7.29
C ARG A 333 -25.37 -10.77 5.79
N LEU A 334 -25.86 -9.59 5.38
CA LEU A 334 -25.79 -9.13 3.98
C LEU A 334 -24.35 -8.97 3.53
N ASN A 335 -23.55 -8.24 4.32
CA ASN A 335 -22.14 -8.02 4.04
C ASN A 335 -21.35 -9.34 4.01
N HIS A 336 -21.64 -10.27 4.93
CA HIS A 336 -20.95 -11.56 4.98
C HIS A 336 -21.28 -12.43 3.77
N SER A 337 -22.54 -12.52 3.40
CA SER A 337 -22.96 -13.28 2.22
C SER A 337 -22.38 -12.69 0.93
N ALA A 338 -22.36 -11.36 0.83
CA ALA A 338 -21.73 -10.67 -0.30
C ALA A 338 -20.21 -10.93 -0.38
N THR A 339 -19.54 -11.13 0.76
CA THR A 339 -18.10 -11.45 0.80
C THR A 339 -17.81 -12.74 0.03
N HIS A 340 -18.63 -13.78 0.21
CA HIS A 340 -18.48 -15.06 -0.49
C HIS A 340 -18.76 -14.94 -1.99
N LEU A 341 -19.82 -14.24 -2.39
CA LEU A 341 -20.10 -13.96 -3.80
C LEU A 341 -18.97 -13.17 -4.45
N MET A 342 -18.45 -12.15 -3.74
CA MET A 342 -17.33 -11.35 -4.23
C MET A 342 -16.04 -12.20 -4.35
N HIS A 343 -15.75 -13.07 -3.40
CA HIS A 343 -14.59 -13.97 -3.46
C HIS A 343 -14.66 -14.88 -4.69
N ALA A 344 -15.81 -15.49 -4.95
CA ALA A 344 -16.02 -16.30 -6.14
C ALA A 344 -15.87 -15.47 -7.44
N ALA A 345 -16.45 -14.26 -7.49
CA ALA A 345 -16.32 -13.36 -8.63
C ALA A 345 -14.85 -12.91 -8.86
N LEU A 346 -14.12 -12.60 -7.81
CA LEU A 346 -12.69 -12.26 -7.90
C LEU A 346 -11.88 -13.42 -8.49
N ARG A 347 -12.13 -14.65 -8.07
CA ARG A 347 -11.48 -15.84 -8.63
C ARG A 347 -11.79 -16.02 -10.11
N GLN A 348 -13.03 -15.76 -10.51
CA GLN A 348 -13.45 -15.87 -11.91
C GLN A 348 -12.79 -14.80 -12.79
N VAL A 349 -12.68 -13.54 -12.31
CA VAL A 349 -12.15 -12.41 -13.08
C VAL A 349 -10.62 -12.37 -13.06
N LEU A 350 -9.99 -12.63 -11.91
CA LEU A 350 -8.55 -12.48 -11.72
C LEU A 350 -7.79 -13.81 -11.80
N GLY A 351 -8.47 -14.93 -11.54
CA GLY A 351 -7.89 -16.27 -11.58
C GLY A 351 -7.91 -17.02 -10.25
N GLU A 352 -7.66 -18.32 -10.30
CA GLU A 352 -7.75 -19.25 -9.16
C GLU A 352 -6.73 -18.99 -8.04
N HIS A 353 -5.67 -18.22 -8.30
CA HIS A 353 -4.67 -17.82 -7.31
C HIS A 353 -5.22 -16.87 -6.24
N VAL A 354 -6.38 -16.25 -6.48
CA VAL A 354 -7.06 -15.41 -5.49
C VAL A 354 -7.46 -16.27 -4.29
N SER A 355 -6.90 -15.94 -3.13
CA SER A 355 -7.21 -16.59 -1.86
C SER A 355 -7.31 -15.54 -0.76
N GLN A 356 -8.21 -15.75 0.20
CA GLN A 356 -8.37 -14.87 1.35
C GLN A 356 -7.08 -14.80 2.17
N LYS A 357 -6.69 -13.59 2.56
CA LYS A 357 -5.57 -13.31 3.49
C LYS A 357 -6.05 -12.62 4.76
N GLY A 358 -7.20 -12.01 4.72
CA GLY A 358 -7.88 -11.40 5.85
C GLY A 358 -9.31 -11.03 5.48
N SER A 359 -10.16 -10.91 6.47
CA SER A 359 -11.54 -10.47 6.32
C SER A 359 -11.98 -9.68 7.53
N LEU A 360 -12.82 -8.68 7.32
CA LEU A 360 -13.58 -7.99 8.35
C LEU A 360 -14.98 -7.73 7.80
N VAL A 361 -15.99 -8.19 8.53
CA VAL A 361 -17.39 -8.01 8.19
C VAL A 361 -18.12 -7.41 9.37
N ASN A 362 -18.64 -6.20 9.20
CA ASN A 362 -19.47 -5.51 10.18
C ASN A 362 -20.79 -5.01 9.55
N ASP A 363 -21.57 -4.25 10.29
CA ASP A 363 -22.86 -3.71 9.85
C ASP A 363 -22.73 -2.62 8.77
N LYS A 364 -21.58 -1.96 8.68
CA LYS A 364 -21.36 -0.81 7.77
C LYS A 364 -20.74 -1.23 6.44
N TYR A 365 -19.76 -2.13 6.47
CA TYR A 365 -19.01 -2.55 5.29
C TYR A 365 -18.42 -3.94 5.46
N LEU A 366 -18.00 -4.52 4.38
CA LEU A 366 -17.11 -5.67 4.34
C LEU A 366 -15.72 -5.24 3.83
N ARG A 367 -14.69 -5.86 4.39
CA ARG A 367 -13.29 -5.72 3.95
C ARG A 367 -12.71 -7.10 3.66
N PHE A 368 -12.12 -7.24 2.50
CA PHE A 368 -11.55 -8.50 2.06
C PHE A 368 -10.13 -8.30 1.54
N ASP A 369 -9.18 -8.92 2.22
CA ASP A 369 -7.77 -8.93 1.82
C ASP A 369 -7.48 -10.23 1.10
N PHE A 370 -6.92 -10.16 -0.10
CA PHE A 370 -6.70 -11.32 -0.96
C PHE A 370 -5.36 -11.28 -1.69
N SER A 371 -4.86 -12.46 -2.07
CA SER A 371 -3.63 -12.60 -2.85
C SER A 371 -3.86 -12.15 -4.29
N HIS A 372 -3.17 -11.08 -4.70
CA HIS A 372 -3.06 -10.64 -6.09
C HIS A 372 -1.86 -9.71 -6.26
N PHE A 373 -1.20 -9.78 -7.41
CA PHE A 373 0.12 -9.18 -7.63
C PHE A 373 0.07 -7.78 -8.24
N GLU A 374 -1.07 -7.35 -8.78
CA GLU A 374 -1.23 -6.03 -9.41
C GLU A 374 -2.52 -5.32 -8.94
N ALA A 375 -2.63 -4.02 -9.16
CA ALA A 375 -3.87 -3.28 -8.90
C ALA A 375 -4.95 -3.71 -9.88
N MET A 376 -6.19 -3.83 -9.39
CA MET A 376 -7.33 -4.10 -10.26
C MET A 376 -7.61 -2.89 -11.16
N THR A 377 -7.87 -3.18 -12.43
CA THR A 377 -8.32 -2.14 -13.35
C THR A 377 -9.77 -1.73 -13.05
N PRO A 378 -10.19 -0.49 -13.40
CA PRO A 378 -11.59 -0.09 -13.26
C PRO A 378 -12.58 -1.00 -14.02
N ALA A 379 -12.13 -1.65 -15.09
CA ALA A 379 -12.94 -2.62 -15.84
C ALA A 379 -13.16 -3.90 -15.03
N GLN A 380 -12.11 -4.45 -14.42
CA GLN A 380 -12.20 -5.64 -13.55
C GLN A 380 -13.06 -5.38 -12.31
N ILE A 381 -12.94 -4.20 -11.69
CA ILE A 381 -13.79 -3.82 -10.55
C ILE A 381 -15.27 -3.83 -10.97
N ARG A 382 -15.60 -3.21 -12.10
CA ARG A 382 -16.98 -3.20 -12.62
C ARG A 382 -17.47 -4.60 -13.00
N GLU A 383 -16.60 -5.46 -13.50
CA GLU A 383 -16.94 -6.83 -13.85
C GLU A 383 -17.26 -7.66 -12.59
N VAL A 384 -16.46 -7.53 -11.53
CA VAL A 384 -16.74 -8.17 -10.24
C VAL A 384 -18.06 -7.67 -9.66
N GLU A 385 -18.30 -6.34 -9.64
CA GLU A 385 -19.59 -5.80 -9.19
C GLU A 385 -20.78 -6.31 -10.01
N ALA A 386 -20.62 -6.40 -11.32
CA ALA A 386 -21.66 -6.90 -12.23
C ALA A 386 -21.99 -8.37 -11.96
N LEU A 387 -20.97 -9.20 -11.77
CA LEU A 387 -21.12 -10.63 -11.46
C LEU A 387 -21.83 -10.82 -10.11
N VAL A 388 -21.35 -10.16 -9.05
CA VAL A 388 -21.96 -10.25 -7.71
C VAL A 388 -23.42 -9.80 -7.75
N ASN A 389 -23.72 -8.67 -8.37
CA ASN A 389 -25.10 -8.17 -8.48
C ASN A 389 -25.97 -9.08 -9.40
N ALA A 390 -25.39 -9.79 -10.36
CA ALA A 390 -26.11 -10.79 -11.15
C ALA A 390 -26.53 -11.98 -10.29
N GLU A 391 -25.64 -12.49 -9.43
CA GLU A 391 -25.94 -13.59 -8.50
C GLU A 391 -26.97 -13.18 -7.43
N ILE A 392 -26.89 -11.94 -6.92
CA ILE A 392 -27.88 -11.37 -6.02
C ILE A 392 -29.28 -11.40 -6.67
N ARG A 393 -29.40 -10.99 -7.93
CA ARG A 393 -30.68 -10.96 -8.66
C ARG A 393 -31.28 -12.34 -8.97
N LYS A 394 -30.46 -13.40 -8.96
CA LYS A 394 -30.97 -14.77 -9.08
C LYS A 394 -31.83 -15.19 -7.88
N ASN A 395 -31.59 -14.55 -6.73
CA ASN A 395 -32.32 -14.82 -5.50
C ASN A 395 -32.29 -16.29 -5.07
N GLU A 396 -31.10 -16.91 -5.19
CA GLU A 396 -30.88 -18.30 -4.79
C GLU A 396 -30.93 -18.46 -3.27
N PRO A 397 -31.42 -19.60 -2.75
CA PRO A 397 -31.33 -19.91 -1.34
C PRO A 397 -29.87 -20.02 -0.90
N VAL A 398 -29.56 -19.48 0.29
CA VAL A 398 -28.28 -19.66 0.95
C VAL A 398 -28.38 -20.92 1.82
N VAL A 399 -27.78 -22.01 1.34
CA VAL A 399 -27.90 -23.33 1.97
C VAL A 399 -26.68 -23.59 2.85
N THR A 400 -26.94 -24.10 4.05
CA THR A 400 -25.88 -24.51 4.97
C THR A 400 -26.04 -25.98 5.35
N GLU A 401 -24.97 -26.75 5.19
CA GLU A 401 -24.94 -28.17 5.52
C GLU A 401 -23.76 -28.47 6.46
N LEU A 402 -24.00 -29.39 7.42
CA LEU A 402 -22.94 -29.91 8.29
C LEU A 402 -22.52 -31.28 7.74
N MET A 403 -21.25 -31.42 7.37
CA MET A 403 -20.69 -32.65 6.80
C MET A 403 -19.24 -32.84 7.25
N ASP A 404 -18.67 -34.00 6.95
CA ASP A 404 -17.26 -34.27 7.20
C ASP A 404 -16.36 -33.47 6.24
N LEU A 405 -15.17 -33.07 6.73
CA LEU A 405 -14.24 -32.23 5.95
C LEU A 405 -13.88 -32.83 4.58
N GLU A 406 -13.71 -34.15 4.51
CA GLU A 406 -13.38 -34.84 3.25
C GLU A 406 -14.58 -34.85 2.27
N GLU A 407 -15.79 -34.95 2.80
CA GLU A 407 -17.03 -34.84 1.98
C GLU A 407 -17.18 -33.40 1.46
N ALA A 408 -16.91 -32.40 2.29
CA ALA A 408 -16.94 -31.00 1.89
C ALA A 408 -15.94 -30.70 0.76
N LYS A 409 -14.72 -31.23 0.84
CA LYS A 409 -13.72 -31.12 -0.23
C LYS A 409 -14.17 -31.82 -1.52
N ALA A 410 -14.79 -32.99 -1.40
CA ALA A 410 -15.32 -33.71 -2.55
C ALA A 410 -16.46 -32.96 -3.25
N LYS A 411 -17.27 -32.18 -2.51
CA LYS A 411 -18.27 -31.24 -3.05
C LYS A 411 -17.66 -30.00 -3.68
N GLY A 412 -16.33 -29.82 -3.65
CA GLY A 412 -15.65 -28.65 -4.15
C GLY A 412 -15.67 -27.45 -3.20
N ALA A 413 -16.03 -27.67 -1.92
CA ALA A 413 -16.01 -26.58 -0.94
C ALA A 413 -14.60 -26.05 -0.77
N MET A 414 -14.45 -24.73 -0.90
CA MET A 414 -13.18 -24.06 -0.73
C MET A 414 -12.82 -24.00 0.75
N ALA A 415 -11.72 -24.65 1.10
CA ALA A 415 -11.12 -24.56 2.42
C ALA A 415 -9.95 -23.57 2.38
N LEU A 416 -9.88 -22.64 3.33
CA LEU A 416 -8.77 -21.72 3.45
C LEU A 416 -7.50 -22.49 3.84
N PHE A 417 -6.44 -22.28 3.10
CA PHE A 417 -5.19 -23.01 3.29
C PHE A 417 -4.49 -22.57 4.58
N GLY A 418 -4.24 -23.54 5.48
CA GLY A 418 -3.52 -23.30 6.74
C GLY A 418 -4.41 -23.12 7.96
N GLU A 419 -5.73 -23.10 7.81
CA GLU A 419 -6.66 -23.18 8.93
C GLU A 419 -6.83 -24.62 9.41
N LYS A 420 -6.98 -24.78 10.74
CA LYS A 420 -7.33 -26.06 11.34
C LYS A 420 -8.86 -26.14 11.41
N TYR A 421 -9.41 -27.08 10.69
CA TYR A 421 -10.84 -27.38 10.72
C TYR A 421 -11.10 -28.59 11.62
N ASP A 422 -12.24 -28.58 12.29
CA ASP A 422 -12.76 -29.74 12.99
C ASP A 422 -13.12 -30.87 11.99
N GLU A 423 -13.32 -32.09 12.47
CA GLU A 423 -13.74 -33.22 11.62
C GLU A 423 -15.07 -32.94 10.92
N ARG A 424 -15.98 -32.22 11.58
CA ARG A 424 -17.24 -31.75 11.01
C ARG A 424 -17.20 -30.26 10.75
N VAL A 425 -17.52 -29.88 9.50
CA VAL A 425 -17.46 -28.51 9.02
C VAL A 425 -18.82 -28.04 8.50
N ARG A 426 -19.04 -26.73 8.57
CA ARG A 426 -20.22 -26.08 8.02
C ARG A 426 -19.91 -25.58 6.61
N VAL A 427 -20.60 -26.16 5.61
CA VAL A 427 -20.50 -25.81 4.19
C VAL A 427 -21.62 -24.86 3.84
N LEU A 428 -21.27 -23.70 3.31
CA LEU A 428 -22.19 -22.69 2.81
C LEU A 428 -22.21 -22.72 1.29
N SER A 429 -23.39 -22.83 0.69
CA SER A 429 -23.58 -22.82 -0.76
C SER A 429 -24.58 -21.76 -1.18
N MET A 430 -24.27 -21.01 -2.24
CA MET A 430 -25.11 -20.01 -2.89
C MET A 430 -25.24 -20.36 -4.37
N GLY A 431 -26.24 -21.19 -4.69
CA GLY A 431 -26.32 -21.83 -6.00
C GLY A 431 -25.05 -22.63 -6.32
N ASP A 432 -24.70 -22.67 -7.61
CA ASP A 432 -23.44 -23.24 -8.08
C ASP A 432 -22.27 -22.24 -8.12
N PHE A 433 -22.53 -20.99 -7.72
CA PHE A 433 -21.56 -19.90 -7.87
C PHE A 433 -20.53 -19.86 -6.74
N SER A 434 -20.94 -20.11 -5.51
CA SER A 434 -20.04 -20.09 -4.34
C SER A 434 -20.34 -21.26 -3.41
N THR A 435 -19.31 -22.05 -3.07
CA THR A 435 -19.37 -23.11 -2.07
C THR A 435 -18.11 -23.05 -1.20
N GLU A 436 -18.26 -22.66 0.07
CA GLU A 436 -17.15 -22.37 0.98
C GLU A 436 -17.41 -22.93 2.38
N LEU A 437 -16.32 -23.16 3.13
CA LEU A 437 -16.40 -23.46 4.57
C LEU A 437 -16.60 -22.17 5.34
N CYS A 438 -17.75 -22.03 6.04
CA CYS A 438 -18.03 -20.81 6.80
C CYS A 438 -18.87 -21.07 8.05
N GLY A 439 -18.39 -20.62 9.21
CA GLY A 439 -19.09 -20.65 10.49
C GLY A 439 -19.87 -19.37 10.83
N GLY A 440 -19.93 -18.39 9.94
CA GLY A 440 -20.60 -17.11 10.16
C GLY A 440 -22.12 -17.15 9.98
N THR A 441 -22.74 -15.97 10.13
CA THR A 441 -24.19 -15.80 9.90
C THR A 441 -24.43 -15.18 8.53
N HIS A 442 -25.47 -15.64 7.83
CA HIS A 442 -25.74 -15.29 6.43
C HIS A 442 -27.18 -14.91 6.18
N ALA A 443 -27.42 -14.23 5.06
CA ALA A 443 -28.75 -13.98 4.51
C ALA A 443 -29.47 -15.30 4.21
N ALA A 444 -30.79 -15.31 4.19
CA ALA A 444 -31.55 -16.49 3.82
C ALA A 444 -31.50 -16.75 2.31
N ARG A 445 -31.44 -15.71 1.52
CA ARG A 445 -31.38 -15.74 0.06
C ARG A 445 -30.39 -14.72 -0.45
N THR A 446 -29.79 -14.96 -1.61
CA THR A 446 -28.87 -13.97 -2.22
C THR A 446 -29.54 -12.66 -2.54
N GLY A 447 -30.85 -12.65 -2.86
CA GLY A 447 -31.63 -11.46 -3.14
C GLY A 447 -31.79 -10.51 -1.93
N ASP A 448 -31.71 -11.03 -0.70
CA ASP A 448 -31.79 -10.22 0.52
C ASP A 448 -30.64 -9.19 0.60
N ILE A 449 -29.50 -9.49 -0.02
CA ILE A 449 -28.31 -8.60 -0.06
C ILE A 449 -28.65 -7.26 -0.71
N GLY A 450 -29.58 -7.23 -1.66
CA GLY A 450 -29.98 -6.03 -2.38
C GLY A 450 -28.93 -5.56 -3.39
N LEU A 451 -28.35 -4.39 -3.19
CA LEU A 451 -27.28 -3.85 -4.02
C LEU A 451 -25.91 -4.13 -3.38
N PHE A 452 -24.94 -4.54 -4.19
CA PHE A 452 -23.53 -4.65 -3.82
C PHE A 452 -22.70 -3.61 -4.56
N ARG A 453 -21.80 -2.93 -3.85
CA ARG A 453 -20.90 -1.93 -4.43
C ARG A 453 -19.51 -1.96 -3.80
N ILE A 454 -18.48 -1.93 -4.63
CA ILE A 454 -17.07 -1.77 -4.21
C ILE A 454 -16.80 -0.28 -3.98
N ILE A 455 -16.30 0.07 -2.79
CA ILE A 455 -15.96 1.44 -2.41
C ILE A 455 -14.49 1.75 -2.71
N SER A 456 -13.61 0.81 -2.39
CA SER A 456 -12.17 1.00 -2.58
C SER A 456 -11.47 -0.29 -2.96
N GLU A 457 -10.37 -0.15 -3.69
CA GLU A 457 -9.40 -1.20 -3.96
C GLU A 457 -7.99 -0.63 -3.75
N SER A 458 -7.16 -1.28 -2.92
CA SER A 458 -5.84 -0.78 -2.55
C SER A 458 -4.86 -1.91 -2.25
N ALA A 459 -3.56 -1.58 -2.18
CA ALA A 459 -2.54 -2.50 -1.69
C ALA A 459 -2.41 -2.38 -0.17
N THR A 460 -2.31 -3.52 0.54
CA THR A 460 -1.99 -3.54 1.97
C THR A 460 -0.59 -4.05 2.24
N ALA A 461 -0.16 -5.02 1.46
CA ALA A 461 1.19 -5.56 1.51
C ALA A 461 1.59 -6.06 0.11
N ALA A 462 2.84 -6.41 -0.07
CA ALA A 462 3.29 -6.99 -1.32
C ALA A 462 2.55 -8.30 -1.63
N GLY A 463 1.91 -8.35 -2.80
CA GLY A 463 1.10 -9.48 -3.22
C GLY A 463 -0.25 -9.61 -2.50
N ILE A 464 -0.68 -8.62 -1.73
CA ILE A 464 -1.97 -8.59 -1.05
C ILE A 464 -2.72 -7.33 -1.41
N ARG A 465 -3.91 -7.51 -1.97
CA ARG A 465 -4.85 -6.44 -2.30
C ARG A 465 -6.00 -6.44 -1.30
N ARG A 466 -6.57 -5.28 -1.07
CA ARG A 466 -7.74 -5.05 -0.19
C ARG A 466 -8.88 -4.48 -1.00
N ILE A 467 -10.05 -5.06 -0.84
CA ILE A 467 -11.32 -4.48 -1.29
C ILE A 467 -12.15 -4.13 -0.07
N GLU A 468 -12.76 -2.95 -0.10
CA GLU A 468 -13.85 -2.56 0.80
C GLU A 468 -15.12 -2.40 -0.02
N ALA A 469 -16.21 -2.96 0.47
CA ALA A 469 -17.50 -2.94 -0.22
C ALA A 469 -18.66 -2.80 0.77
N VAL A 470 -19.80 -2.41 0.26
CA VAL A 470 -21.05 -2.18 1.00
C VAL A 470 -22.22 -2.89 0.33
N THR A 471 -23.26 -3.19 1.10
CA THR A 471 -24.46 -3.86 0.61
C THR A 471 -25.74 -3.12 1.04
N GLY A 472 -26.85 -3.48 0.48
CA GLY A 472 -28.19 -3.02 0.87
C GLY A 472 -28.31 -1.49 0.94
N SER A 473 -28.75 -0.99 2.09
CA SER A 473 -28.92 0.46 2.34
C SER A 473 -27.62 1.24 2.24
N GLY A 474 -26.49 0.68 2.72
CA GLY A 474 -25.17 1.33 2.62
C GLY A 474 -24.71 1.49 1.16
N ALA A 475 -25.01 0.52 0.30
CA ALA A 475 -24.72 0.64 -1.13
C ALA A 475 -25.60 1.70 -1.81
N LEU A 476 -26.87 1.76 -1.47
CA LEU A 476 -27.79 2.79 -1.97
C LEU A 476 -27.35 4.20 -1.52
N GLU A 477 -26.98 4.35 -0.27
CA GLU A 477 -26.46 5.61 0.26
C GLU A 477 -25.20 6.07 -0.49
N SER A 478 -24.27 5.16 -0.75
CA SER A 478 -23.07 5.45 -1.55
C SER A 478 -23.41 5.94 -2.97
N VAL A 479 -24.42 5.37 -3.62
CA VAL A 479 -24.91 5.82 -4.93
C VAL A 479 -25.51 7.22 -4.84
N ASN A 480 -26.36 7.48 -3.83
CA ASN A 480 -26.98 8.78 -3.62
C ASN A 480 -25.92 9.86 -3.38
N GLN A 481 -24.94 9.62 -2.49
CA GLN A 481 -23.85 10.56 -2.23
C GLN A 481 -23.06 10.91 -3.50
N GLN A 482 -22.80 9.95 -4.39
CA GLN A 482 -22.14 10.21 -5.67
C GLN A 482 -23.02 11.02 -6.63
N SER A 483 -24.32 10.72 -6.68
CA SER A 483 -25.29 11.50 -7.48
C SER A 483 -25.39 12.93 -6.99
N ASP A 484 -25.50 13.13 -5.67
CA ASP A 484 -25.57 14.46 -5.06
C ASP A 484 -24.30 15.28 -5.32
N ALA A 485 -23.12 14.63 -5.21
CA ALA A 485 -21.84 15.28 -5.51
C ALA A 485 -21.75 15.68 -7.00
N LEU A 486 -22.19 14.82 -7.91
CA LEU A 486 -22.24 15.12 -9.34
C LEU A 486 -23.22 16.26 -9.64
N SER A 487 -24.41 16.22 -9.06
CA SER A 487 -25.41 17.28 -9.19
C SER A 487 -24.89 18.63 -8.66
N ALA A 488 -24.20 18.62 -7.51
CA ALA A 488 -23.58 19.83 -6.97
C ALA A 488 -22.52 20.42 -7.94
N VAL A 489 -21.66 19.59 -8.51
CA VAL A 489 -20.70 20.05 -9.52
C VAL A 489 -21.40 20.57 -10.77
N ALA A 490 -22.45 19.90 -11.24
CA ALA A 490 -23.26 20.34 -12.38
C ALA A 490 -23.85 21.74 -12.15
N GLN A 491 -24.40 22.00 -10.95
CA GLN A 491 -24.90 23.33 -10.57
C GLN A 491 -23.81 24.40 -10.58
N LEU A 492 -22.61 24.11 -10.03
CA LEU A 492 -21.48 25.05 -10.01
C LEU A 492 -21.07 25.49 -11.42
N VAL A 493 -21.07 24.57 -12.39
CA VAL A 493 -20.72 24.86 -13.78
C VAL A 493 -21.91 25.23 -14.66
N LYS A 494 -23.10 25.34 -14.08
CA LYS A 494 -24.38 25.66 -14.77
C LYS A 494 -24.64 24.70 -15.93
N SER A 495 -24.63 23.40 -15.64
CA SER A 495 -24.88 22.31 -16.59
C SER A 495 -25.87 21.30 -15.99
N ASP A 496 -26.33 20.37 -16.82
CA ASP A 496 -26.87 19.10 -16.36
C ASP A 496 -25.74 18.10 -16.09
N GLU A 497 -26.07 16.96 -15.49
CA GLU A 497 -25.08 15.92 -15.15
C GLU A 497 -24.37 15.34 -16.40
N ALA A 498 -25.08 15.25 -17.52
CA ALA A 498 -24.52 14.72 -18.77
C ALA A 498 -23.46 15.64 -19.37
N GLY A 499 -23.67 16.97 -19.29
CA GLY A 499 -22.79 17.99 -19.85
C GLY A 499 -21.68 18.47 -18.91
N VAL A 500 -21.65 18.01 -17.65
CA VAL A 500 -20.73 18.53 -16.63
C VAL A 500 -19.26 18.40 -17.02
N SER A 501 -18.87 17.28 -17.60
CA SER A 501 -17.48 17.03 -18.00
C SER A 501 -17.00 18.00 -19.08
N GLU A 502 -17.85 18.30 -20.05
CA GLU A 502 -17.54 19.25 -21.12
C GLU A 502 -17.45 20.69 -20.59
N LYS A 503 -18.35 21.06 -19.67
CA LYS A 503 -18.34 22.39 -19.04
C LYS A 503 -17.10 22.60 -18.15
N VAL A 504 -16.73 21.61 -17.37
CA VAL A 504 -15.49 21.66 -16.55
C VAL A 504 -14.27 21.78 -17.47
N LYS A 505 -14.20 20.99 -18.55
CA LYS A 505 -13.11 21.07 -19.52
C LYS A 505 -13.04 22.47 -20.14
N ALA A 506 -14.16 23.00 -20.61
CA ALA A 506 -14.22 24.34 -21.18
C ALA A 506 -13.80 25.44 -20.18
N ALA A 507 -14.17 25.31 -18.90
CA ALA A 507 -13.75 26.23 -17.85
C ALA A 507 -12.23 26.18 -17.62
N LEU A 508 -11.63 24.98 -17.57
CA LEU A 508 -10.19 24.80 -17.44
C LEU A 508 -9.41 25.35 -18.64
N ASP A 509 -9.90 25.12 -19.86
CA ASP A 509 -9.29 25.66 -21.06
C ASP A 509 -9.37 27.19 -21.11
N LYS A 510 -10.50 27.77 -20.64
CA LYS A 510 -10.65 29.23 -20.50
C LYS A 510 -9.68 29.80 -19.46
N ILE A 511 -9.50 29.14 -18.34
CA ILE A 511 -8.52 29.54 -17.30
C ILE A 511 -7.11 29.61 -17.95
N ARG A 512 -6.68 28.54 -18.61
CA ARG A 512 -5.37 28.51 -19.31
C ARG A 512 -5.20 29.63 -20.32
N THR A 513 -6.27 29.93 -21.07
CA THR A 513 -6.25 31.03 -22.04
C THR A 513 -6.12 32.38 -21.34
N LEU A 514 -6.89 32.62 -20.29
CA LEU A 514 -6.83 33.85 -19.50
C LEU A 514 -5.47 34.04 -18.79
N GLU A 515 -4.88 32.98 -18.26
CA GLU A 515 -3.53 33.01 -17.68
C GLU A 515 -2.49 33.43 -18.73
N LYS A 516 -2.59 32.89 -19.96
CA LYS A 516 -1.72 33.27 -21.08
C LYS A 516 -1.92 34.74 -21.53
N GLU A 517 -3.17 35.17 -21.62
CA GLU A 517 -3.49 36.58 -21.94
C GLU A 517 -3.00 37.54 -20.88
N LEU A 518 -3.19 37.17 -19.60
CA LEU A 518 -2.68 37.95 -18.46
C LEU A 518 -1.16 38.07 -18.52
N GLN A 519 -0.46 36.98 -18.80
CA GLN A 519 0.99 36.99 -18.95
C GLN A 519 1.44 37.90 -20.13
N GLN A 520 0.76 37.83 -21.28
CA GLN A 520 1.05 38.69 -22.42
C GLN A 520 0.80 40.17 -22.11
N LEU A 521 -0.30 40.49 -21.42
CA LEU A 521 -0.59 41.86 -20.99
C LEU A 521 0.47 42.39 -20.02
N LYS A 522 0.91 41.58 -19.07
CA LYS A 522 2.00 41.96 -18.16
C LYS A 522 3.31 42.23 -18.92
N GLU A 523 3.64 41.42 -19.91
CA GLU A 523 4.83 41.61 -20.76
C GLU A 523 4.72 42.89 -21.62
N GLN A 524 3.55 43.16 -22.19
CA GLN A 524 3.30 44.38 -22.93
C GLN A 524 3.39 45.63 -22.04
N GLN A 525 2.84 45.57 -20.85
CA GLN A 525 2.93 46.66 -19.88
C GLN A 525 4.40 46.93 -19.49
N ALA A 526 5.16 45.86 -19.19
CA ALA A 526 6.57 45.98 -18.89
C ALA A 526 7.39 46.59 -20.04
N ALA A 527 7.09 46.22 -21.29
CA ALA A 527 7.74 46.76 -22.45
C ALA A 527 7.42 48.28 -22.66
N GLN A 528 6.16 48.67 -22.43
CA GLN A 528 5.76 50.07 -22.48
C GLN A 528 6.44 50.94 -21.39
N GLU A 529 6.47 50.41 -20.14
CA GLU A 529 7.17 51.05 -19.04
C GLU A 529 8.67 51.18 -19.34
N SER A 530 9.31 50.14 -19.81
CA SER A 530 10.72 50.12 -20.22
C SER A 530 11.02 51.21 -21.30
N SER A 531 10.17 51.32 -22.32
CA SER A 531 10.34 52.33 -23.39
C SER A 531 10.21 53.77 -22.87
N SER A 532 9.35 54.00 -21.89
CA SER A 532 9.23 55.34 -21.25
C SER A 532 10.40 55.69 -20.37
N MET A 533 11.03 54.72 -19.74
CA MET A 533 12.15 54.92 -18.78
C MET A 533 13.44 55.37 -19.45
N THR A 534 13.65 55.07 -20.72
CA THR A 534 14.85 55.52 -21.45
C THR A 534 15.04 57.04 -21.44
N LYS A 535 13.94 57.81 -21.29
CA LYS A 535 13.96 59.29 -21.17
C LYS A 535 14.48 59.76 -19.83
N ASP A 536 14.44 58.92 -18.78
CA ASP A 536 14.88 59.24 -17.44
C ASP A 536 16.39 58.93 -17.23
N ALA A 537 17.08 58.46 -18.28
CA ALA A 537 18.50 58.17 -18.19
C ALA A 537 19.31 59.47 -18.12
N VAL A 538 20.19 59.59 -17.11
CA VAL A 538 21.11 60.68 -16.89
C VAL A 538 22.46 60.41 -17.55
N SER A 539 23.21 61.44 -17.93
CA SER A 539 24.55 61.28 -18.48
C SER A 539 25.60 61.46 -17.39
N VAL A 540 26.40 60.42 -17.15
CA VAL A 540 27.51 60.42 -16.18
C VAL A 540 28.80 60.16 -16.93
N ASN A 541 29.72 61.10 -16.95
CA ASN A 541 30.97 61.04 -17.73
C ASN A 541 30.81 60.58 -19.20
N GLY A 542 29.69 60.98 -19.84
CA GLY A 542 29.39 60.64 -21.23
C GLY A 542 28.70 59.26 -21.40
N VAL A 543 28.44 58.52 -20.34
CA VAL A 543 27.72 57.23 -20.34
C VAL A 543 26.29 57.45 -19.82
N LYS A 544 25.30 56.80 -20.42
CA LYS A 544 23.90 56.84 -19.96
C LYS A 544 23.73 55.94 -18.74
N LEU A 545 23.19 56.46 -17.65
CA LEU A 545 22.85 55.76 -16.45
C LEU A 545 21.36 55.88 -16.18
N LEU A 546 20.68 54.74 -16.06
CA LEU A 546 19.28 54.66 -15.68
C LEU A 546 19.16 53.93 -14.34
N VAL A 547 18.69 54.64 -13.32
CA VAL A 547 18.46 54.08 -11.97
C VAL A 547 17.00 54.28 -11.62
N LYS A 548 16.25 53.20 -11.43
CA LYS A 548 14.82 53.34 -11.13
C LYS A 548 14.31 52.23 -10.17
N GLN A 549 13.51 52.64 -9.21
CA GLN A 549 12.70 51.76 -8.40
C GLN A 549 11.31 51.60 -9.07
N LEU A 550 10.86 50.38 -9.25
CA LEU A 550 9.58 50.04 -9.82
C LEU A 550 8.58 49.64 -8.73
N THR A 551 7.37 50.10 -8.85
CA THR A 551 6.25 49.70 -8.01
C THR A 551 5.49 48.55 -8.69
N ASN A 552 5.21 47.47 -7.96
CA ASN A 552 4.43 46.32 -8.46
C ASN A 552 5.06 45.51 -9.61
N ALA A 553 6.36 45.62 -9.87
CA ALA A 553 7.03 44.77 -10.85
C ALA A 553 7.40 43.41 -10.25
N GLU A 554 7.08 42.32 -10.93
CA GLU A 554 7.54 41.01 -10.51
C GLU A 554 9.06 40.88 -10.71
N PRO A 555 9.82 40.30 -9.76
CA PRO A 555 11.28 40.16 -9.86
C PRO A 555 11.78 39.51 -11.17
N LYS A 556 11.00 38.59 -11.73
CA LYS A 556 11.32 37.93 -13.02
C LYS A 556 11.27 38.88 -14.20
N MET A 557 10.38 39.89 -14.17
CA MET A 557 10.23 40.87 -15.24
C MET A 557 11.40 41.86 -15.30
N LEU A 558 12.03 42.18 -14.17
CA LEU A 558 13.18 43.10 -14.12
C LEU A 558 14.28 42.67 -15.10
N ARG A 559 14.53 41.37 -15.25
CA ARG A 559 15.56 40.87 -16.16
C ARG A 559 15.24 41.19 -17.65
N THR A 560 14.01 40.92 -18.06
CA THR A 560 13.56 41.24 -19.43
C THR A 560 13.62 42.72 -19.69
N MET A 561 13.18 43.55 -18.71
CA MET A 561 13.23 45.01 -18.83
C MET A 561 14.67 45.53 -18.95
N VAL A 562 15.61 44.98 -18.18
CA VAL A 562 17.04 45.39 -18.30
C VAL A 562 17.61 44.99 -19.65
N ASP A 563 17.29 43.80 -20.21
CA ASP A 563 17.75 43.40 -21.52
C ASP A 563 17.16 44.33 -22.63
N ASP A 564 15.88 44.67 -22.53
CA ASP A 564 15.22 45.62 -23.48
C ASP A 564 15.83 47.04 -23.37
N LEU A 565 16.07 47.54 -22.15
CA LEU A 565 16.69 48.83 -21.90
C LEU A 565 18.14 48.87 -22.39
N LYS A 566 18.92 47.80 -22.24
CA LYS A 566 20.28 47.70 -22.80
C LYS A 566 20.25 47.82 -24.34
N ASN A 567 19.26 47.20 -25.01
CA ASN A 567 19.12 47.30 -26.43
C ASN A 567 18.71 48.70 -26.90
N GLN A 568 17.83 49.38 -26.12
CA GLN A 568 17.35 50.74 -26.44
C GLN A 568 18.39 51.82 -26.18
N LEU A 569 19.18 51.71 -25.11
CA LEU A 569 20.21 52.72 -24.77
C LEU A 569 21.48 52.59 -25.59
N SER A 570 21.71 51.43 -26.25
CA SER A 570 22.88 51.09 -27.07
C SER A 570 24.22 51.10 -26.31
N SER A 571 24.45 52.05 -25.41
CA SER A 571 25.58 52.18 -24.50
C SER A 571 25.09 52.79 -23.18
N GLY A 572 25.16 52.01 -22.08
CA GLY A 572 24.64 52.49 -20.79
C GLY A 572 24.68 51.47 -19.68
N ILE A 573 24.36 51.96 -18.49
CA ILE A 573 24.24 51.18 -17.24
C ILE A 573 22.81 51.35 -16.75
N ILE A 574 22.17 50.23 -16.41
CA ILE A 574 20.79 50.16 -15.93
C ILE A 574 20.77 49.52 -14.55
N VAL A 575 20.07 50.12 -13.61
CA VAL A 575 19.80 49.56 -12.29
C VAL A 575 18.29 49.64 -12.05
N LEU A 576 17.65 48.50 -11.94
CA LEU A 576 16.23 48.41 -11.59
C LEU A 576 16.07 47.69 -10.24
N SER A 577 15.12 48.16 -9.44
CA SER A 577 14.74 47.50 -8.20
C SER A 577 13.23 47.45 -8.04
N THR A 578 12.76 46.46 -7.28
CA THR A 578 11.37 46.34 -6.85
C THR A 578 11.31 45.83 -5.41
N ILE A 579 10.22 46.13 -4.72
CA ILE A 579 9.91 45.59 -3.39
C ILE A 579 8.71 44.68 -3.56
N SER A 580 8.84 43.43 -3.12
CA SER A 580 7.77 42.44 -3.07
C SER A 580 7.89 41.62 -1.78
N ASP A 581 6.80 41.46 -1.05
CA ASP A 581 6.74 40.69 0.20
C ASP A 581 7.84 41.14 1.23
N ASP A 582 7.99 42.45 1.43
CA ASP A 582 9.00 43.08 2.30
C ASP A 582 10.46 42.71 1.96
N LYS A 583 10.71 42.28 0.73
CA LYS A 583 12.06 41.99 0.20
C LYS A 583 12.37 42.86 -1.00
N VAL A 584 13.59 43.31 -1.06
CA VAL A 584 14.14 44.03 -2.22
C VAL A 584 14.66 43.01 -3.22
N SER A 585 14.26 43.17 -4.46
CA SER A 585 14.89 42.51 -5.62
C SER A 585 15.54 43.58 -6.50
N LEU A 586 16.81 43.39 -6.84
CA LEU A 586 17.65 44.34 -7.55
C LEU A 586 18.31 43.64 -8.73
N ILE A 587 18.36 44.31 -9.87
CA ILE A 587 19.12 43.87 -11.04
C ILE A 587 19.90 45.03 -11.66
N ALA A 588 21.12 44.76 -12.06
CA ALA A 588 21.92 45.68 -12.85
C ALA A 588 22.32 45.08 -14.20
N GLY A 589 22.27 45.87 -15.22
CA GLY A 589 22.71 45.55 -16.59
C GLY A 589 23.74 46.59 -17.08
N VAL A 590 24.78 46.10 -17.71
CA VAL A 590 25.85 46.92 -18.30
C VAL A 590 26.00 46.50 -19.75
N THR A 591 26.01 47.46 -20.68
CA THR A 591 26.22 47.16 -22.11
C THR A 591 27.66 46.66 -22.34
N LYS A 592 27.87 45.83 -23.35
CA LYS A 592 29.15 45.11 -23.58
C LYS A 592 30.36 46.02 -23.73
N ASP A 593 30.17 47.19 -24.32
CA ASP A 593 31.20 48.22 -24.51
C ASP A 593 31.71 48.83 -23.19
N LEU A 594 30.91 48.75 -22.12
CA LEU A 594 31.23 49.31 -20.80
C LEU A 594 31.68 48.28 -19.76
N THR A 595 31.54 46.99 -20.04
CA THR A 595 31.90 45.91 -19.10
C THR A 595 33.38 45.88 -18.67
N GLY A 596 34.24 46.46 -19.49
CA GLY A 596 35.69 46.63 -19.15
C GLY A 596 35.97 47.69 -18.08
N LYS A 597 35.04 48.63 -17.90
CA LYS A 597 35.14 49.71 -16.88
C LYS A 597 34.26 49.46 -15.68
N VAL A 598 32.99 49.13 -15.91
CA VAL A 598 31.97 48.88 -14.87
C VAL A 598 31.41 47.48 -15.05
N LYS A 599 31.47 46.66 -14.01
CA LYS A 599 30.89 45.33 -13.99
C LYS A 599 29.59 45.30 -13.20
N ALA A 600 28.55 44.74 -13.77
CA ALA A 600 27.24 44.63 -13.14
C ALA A 600 27.29 43.90 -11.79
N GLY A 601 28.17 42.88 -11.65
CA GLY A 601 28.35 42.13 -10.40
C GLY A 601 28.90 43.00 -9.24
N GLU A 602 29.86 43.88 -9.51
CA GLU A 602 30.44 44.78 -8.54
C GLU A 602 29.43 45.89 -8.13
N LEU A 603 28.69 46.42 -9.11
CA LEU A 603 27.66 47.43 -8.86
C LEU A 603 26.52 46.86 -8.00
N VAL A 604 26.04 45.65 -8.33
CA VAL A 604 24.97 45.01 -7.56
C VAL A 604 25.42 44.65 -6.15
N ALA A 605 26.68 44.22 -5.95
CA ALA A 605 27.23 43.92 -4.64
C ALA A 605 27.31 45.18 -3.76
N PHE A 606 27.75 46.31 -4.32
CA PHE A 606 27.79 47.61 -3.65
C PHE A 606 26.40 48.06 -3.15
N ILE A 607 25.36 47.86 -3.97
CA ILE A 607 24.00 48.23 -3.58
C ILE A 607 23.46 47.25 -2.53
N ALA A 608 23.72 45.94 -2.74
CA ALA A 608 23.24 44.89 -1.87
C ALA A 608 23.76 45.01 -0.44
N GLU A 609 25.01 45.41 -0.25
CA GLU A 609 25.61 45.64 1.07
C GLU A 609 24.85 46.71 1.87
N GLN A 610 24.35 47.74 1.20
CA GLN A 610 23.60 48.85 1.84
C GLN A 610 22.17 48.46 2.24
N ILE A 611 21.60 47.43 1.60
CA ILE A 611 20.23 46.95 1.85
C ILE A 611 20.18 45.63 2.62
N GLY A 612 21.27 45.27 3.30
CA GLY A 612 21.35 44.05 4.12
C GLY A 612 21.24 42.77 3.33
N GLY A 613 21.80 42.74 2.12
CA GLY A 613 21.70 41.61 1.20
C GLY A 613 23.03 41.16 0.61
N LYS A 614 22.94 40.24 -0.36
CA LYS A 614 24.09 39.77 -1.14
C LYS A 614 23.68 39.69 -2.60
N GLY A 615 24.61 39.92 -3.51
CA GLY A 615 24.39 39.83 -4.93
C GLY A 615 25.62 39.47 -5.71
N GLY A 616 25.45 39.15 -6.98
CA GLY A 616 26.52 38.82 -7.88
C GLY A 616 25.98 38.41 -9.23
N GLY A 617 26.87 38.17 -10.18
CA GLY A 617 26.49 37.74 -11.52
C GLY A 617 27.60 37.95 -12.53
N ARG A 618 27.23 37.95 -13.80
CA ARG A 618 28.14 38.19 -14.92
C ARG A 618 28.48 39.70 -15.01
N PRO A 619 29.59 40.07 -15.70
CA PRO A 619 29.95 41.48 -15.91
C PRO A 619 28.87 42.28 -16.62
N ASP A 620 28.07 41.67 -17.51
CA ASP A 620 27.03 42.33 -18.31
C ASP A 620 25.64 42.33 -17.62
N MET A 621 25.43 41.46 -16.60
CA MET A 621 24.15 41.36 -15.87
C MET A 621 24.32 40.65 -14.55
N ALA A 622 23.84 41.26 -13.46
CA ALA A 622 23.89 40.70 -12.13
C ALA A 622 22.63 41.03 -11.32
N GLN A 623 22.31 40.19 -10.34
CA GLN A 623 21.13 40.30 -9.49
C GLN A 623 21.51 40.26 -8.01
N ALA A 624 20.71 40.95 -7.19
CA ALA A 624 20.81 40.91 -5.74
C ALA A 624 19.43 40.94 -5.09
N GLY A 625 19.39 40.55 -3.82
CA GLY A 625 18.25 40.78 -2.95
C GLY A 625 18.71 41.33 -1.61
N GLY A 626 17.80 42.02 -0.92
CA GLY A 626 18.03 42.55 0.42
C GLY A 626 16.74 42.54 1.24
N THR A 627 16.89 42.73 2.55
CA THR A 627 15.76 42.75 3.49
C THR A 627 15.47 44.14 4.06
N ASP A 628 16.40 45.11 3.89
CA ASP A 628 16.20 46.47 4.34
C ASP A 628 15.58 47.33 3.22
N THR A 629 14.23 47.33 3.20
CA THR A 629 13.47 48.13 2.25
C THR A 629 13.56 49.64 2.50
N ALA A 630 13.86 50.07 3.74
CA ALA A 630 13.97 51.47 4.11
C ALA A 630 15.29 52.10 3.62
N ALA A 631 16.35 51.32 3.52
CA ALA A 631 17.64 51.74 3.00
C ALA A 631 17.69 51.83 1.46
N LEU A 632 16.75 51.21 0.74
CA LEU A 632 16.76 51.12 -0.72
C LEU A 632 16.82 52.49 -1.44
N PRO A 633 16.04 53.51 -1.08
CA PRO A 633 16.11 54.81 -1.76
C PRO A 633 17.51 55.49 -1.66
N ALA A 634 18.14 55.39 -0.51
CA ALA A 634 19.49 55.91 -0.28
C ALA A 634 20.55 55.13 -1.07
N ALA A 635 20.42 53.79 -1.08
CA ALA A 635 21.30 52.92 -1.86
C ALA A 635 21.18 53.16 -3.37
N MET A 636 19.99 53.38 -3.88
CA MET A 636 19.75 53.70 -5.31
C MET A 636 20.32 55.09 -5.65
N ALA A 637 20.20 56.10 -4.78
CA ALA A 637 20.77 57.41 -4.97
C ALA A 637 22.32 57.42 -5.00
N SER A 638 22.96 56.48 -4.30
CA SER A 638 24.43 56.35 -4.29
C SER A 638 25.03 55.79 -5.57
N VAL A 639 24.22 55.21 -6.43
CA VAL A 639 24.65 54.54 -7.70
C VAL A 639 25.34 55.51 -8.64
N GLU A 640 24.83 56.73 -8.80
CA GLU A 640 25.40 57.72 -9.68
C GLU A 640 26.84 58.07 -9.31
N SER A 641 27.09 58.35 -8.04
CA SER A 641 28.42 58.67 -7.50
C SER A 641 29.38 57.46 -7.64
N TRP A 642 28.90 56.28 -7.40
CA TRP A 642 29.68 55.05 -7.55
C TRP A 642 30.08 54.81 -9.02
N VAL A 643 29.14 54.94 -9.95
CA VAL A 643 29.39 54.81 -11.38
C VAL A 643 30.36 55.89 -11.88
N ALA A 644 30.21 57.13 -11.43
CA ALA A 644 31.14 58.24 -11.79
C ALA A 644 32.59 57.99 -11.38
N SER A 645 32.81 57.29 -10.26
CA SER A 645 34.16 56.97 -9.78
C SER A 645 34.79 55.76 -10.48
N HIS A 646 34.03 54.98 -11.25
CA HIS A 646 34.48 53.76 -11.94
C HIS A 646 34.51 53.90 -13.49
N LEU A 647 34.01 55.00 -14.06
CA LEU A 647 34.09 55.37 -15.48
C LEU A 647 35.38 56.16 -15.79
#